data_9f7abc4ac58736f09176816866e9d3a5
#
_entry.id   9f7abc4ac58736f09176816866e9d3a5
#
_cell.length_a   1.000
_cell.length_b   1.000
_cell.length_c   1.000
_cell.angle_alpha   90.00
_cell.angle_beta   90.00
_cell.angle_gamma   90.00
#
_symmetry.space_group_name_H-M   'P 1'
#
loop_
_entity.id
_entity.type
_entity.pdbx_description
1 polymer ?
#
loop_
_entity_poly.entity_id
_entity_poly.type
_entity_poly.pdbx_seq_one_letter_code
_entity_poly.pdbx_strand_id
1 'polypeptide(L)'
;MELTTEKLCVTEKTLNREAKERLREERERSRQQLNAHSWMGQQHNALLCVAMARDNELARRMDCKLALPFLDRSDSAEANAQWLDKYLQMLANARRAAGVTQHDLGDLDRCTDLAAQYLSETGWFDRAPLKQLAHVGNKLSKHPDQPACMEAIGWIAAQVGQADGRLGLAGRELALLLNAFAKNTNSGRCERAAARLARYLLREHRARQSLNEQGISLALNAFSKWFDHPDCQSMAHSLAARLADDRGVCNALKAQEVTNVLNALSKWPDTPVCKKVASILASRLANNPRLRNALDPQGVANALNALSKWPDTPDCQAAANALTRRLVDNDPRLRNALNPQEVANALNALSKWPDTPDCEAAARALAWRLVDDDPRLRNALDPQHVASALNALSKWPDTPVCKSAARALALRLADERDLRNSLNPQEVANALNALSKWPDTPRCKTAAAALAPRLADDADLRNSLNPQEVANALNALSKWPDTPDCKAAATALAPRLANDAGLRNALNPQEVANALNALSKWPDTPDCKTAATALAPRLVDERGLRNALNPQHVANVSNALSKWPDTRDCETAANALALRLADDAGLRNALNPQEVTSALNALSKWPGRASCEKAIDALARRLAADHDVRHALGAQDVALSLNALSNSLAEVACRQAALLLAERPGSAELPWQQFDMLGLAQLGNALSRLRHLDDEQFQTLGSDKLKALAGHLELHRARFESASVSEIGLIFKAFSSAQLQRQMRPLAQPALERVAALMHEDGLRATNLEGLGNLCMGLLPLIRSPELTPRHRSHALSVFNTLQPIVERKIALYL
;
A
#
# COMPACT_ATOMS: atom_id res chain seq x y z
N MET A 1 -3.13 -23.16 -62.49
CA MET A 1 -4.47 -22.54 -62.71
C MET A 1 -4.55 -21.36 -61.82
N GLU A 2 -4.21 -20.23 -62.38
CA GLU A 2 -4.35 -18.94 -61.74
C GLU A 2 -5.84 -18.62 -61.60
N LEU A 3 -6.41 -18.82 -60.44
CA LEU A 3 -7.65 -18.15 -60.06
C LEU A 3 -7.30 -16.68 -59.83
N THR A 4 -7.51 -15.87 -60.87
CA THR A 4 -7.31 -14.45 -60.83
C THR A 4 -8.05 -13.86 -59.64
N THR A 5 -7.29 -13.22 -58.78
CA THR A 5 -7.65 -12.60 -57.50
C THR A 5 -8.78 -11.53 -57.59
N GLU A 6 -9.14 -11.08 -58.78
CA GLU A 6 -10.15 -10.05 -59.02
C GLU A 6 -11.62 -10.52 -59.03
N LYS A 7 -11.89 -11.79 -59.16
CA LYS A 7 -13.29 -12.28 -59.31
C LYS A 7 -14.02 -12.59 -57.96
N LEU A 8 -13.39 -12.46 -56.83
CA LEU A 8 -13.99 -12.88 -55.56
C LEU A 8 -14.21 -11.74 -54.53
N CYS A 9 -13.88 -10.52 -54.87
CA CYS A 9 -14.22 -9.34 -54.08
C CYS A 9 -15.62 -8.83 -54.40
N VAL A 10 -16.61 -9.32 -53.66
CA VAL A 10 -17.97 -8.82 -53.77
C VAL A 10 -18.29 -7.99 -52.51
N THR A 11 -18.59 -6.72 -52.74
CA THR A 11 -18.99 -5.82 -51.65
C THR A 11 -20.45 -6.12 -51.20
N GLU A 12 -20.67 -5.96 -49.91
CA GLU A 12 -21.89 -6.36 -49.18
C GLU A 12 -23.23 -5.82 -49.76
N LYS A 13 -23.18 -4.79 -50.58
CA LYS A 13 -24.37 -4.05 -51.02
C LYS A 13 -24.99 -4.59 -52.32
N THR A 14 -24.36 -5.52 -53.05
CA THR A 14 -24.76 -5.85 -54.41
C THR A 14 -25.06 -7.33 -54.65
N LEU A 15 -25.04 -8.18 -53.63
CA LEU A 15 -25.28 -9.63 -53.81
C LEU A 15 -26.76 -9.96 -53.93
N ASN A 16 -27.21 -10.30 -55.12
CA ASN A 16 -28.48 -10.95 -55.33
C ASN A 16 -28.40 -12.47 -55.01
N ARG A 17 -29.53 -13.17 -55.02
CA ARG A 17 -29.65 -14.60 -54.64
C ARG A 17 -28.73 -15.50 -55.47
N GLU A 18 -28.60 -15.23 -56.76
CA GLU A 18 -27.76 -16.03 -57.69
C GLU A 18 -26.26 -15.84 -57.41
N ALA A 19 -25.84 -14.63 -57.06
CA ALA A 19 -24.44 -14.36 -56.68
C ALA A 19 -24.06 -15.06 -55.37
N LYS A 20 -25.02 -15.21 -54.44
CA LYS A 20 -24.84 -16.01 -53.23
C LYS A 20 -24.72 -17.52 -53.50
N GLU A 21 -25.50 -18.05 -54.45
CA GLU A 21 -25.41 -19.45 -54.84
C GLU A 21 -24.11 -19.75 -55.56
N ARG A 22 -23.68 -18.91 -56.52
CA ARG A 22 -22.38 -19.04 -57.18
C ARG A 22 -21.21 -18.97 -56.22
N LEU A 23 -21.28 -18.08 -55.22
CA LEU A 23 -20.26 -17.98 -54.18
C LEU A 23 -20.20 -19.25 -53.30
N ARG A 24 -21.36 -19.85 -53.02
CA ARG A 24 -21.46 -21.16 -52.37
C ARG A 24 -20.85 -22.28 -53.19
N GLU A 25 -21.17 -22.34 -54.47
CA GLU A 25 -20.62 -23.33 -55.36
C GLU A 25 -19.12 -23.20 -55.61
N GLU A 26 -18.60 -22.00 -55.73
CA GLU A 26 -17.16 -21.73 -55.79
C GLU A 26 -16.42 -22.07 -54.52
N ARG A 27 -17.03 -21.79 -53.36
CA ARG A 27 -16.51 -22.23 -52.05
C ARG A 27 -16.47 -23.74 -51.93
N GLU A 28 -17.50 -24.44 -52.46
CA GLU A 28 -17.59 -25.89 -52.43
C GLU A 28 -16.61 -26.53 -53.43
N ARG A 29 -16.39 -25.95 -54.61
CA ARG A 29 -15.33 -26.35 -55.55
C ARG A 29 -13.92 -26.07 -55.00
N SER A 30 -13.68 -24.97 -54.40
CA SER A 30 -12.41 -24.67 -53.69
C SER A 30 -12.16 -25.63 -52.54
N ARG A 31 -13.22 -26.05 -51.85
CA ARG A 31 -13.21 -27.08 -50.80
C ARG A 31 -12.84 -28.47 -51.33
N GLN A 32 -13.35 -28.85 -52.52
CA GLN A 32 -13.06 -30.15 -53.17
C GLN A 32 -11.67 -30.15 -53.81
N GLN A 33 -11.14 -29.03 -54.26
CA GLN A 33 -9.78 -28.89 -54.82
C GLN A 33 -8.68 -28.83 -53.75
N LEU A 34 -9.08 -28.53 -52.50
CA LEU A 34 -8.21 -28.59 -51.34
C LEU A 34 -8.13 -29.99 -50.77
N ASN A 35 -7.72 -30.94 -51.56
CA ASN A 35 -7.11 -32.17 -51.02
C ASN A 35 -5.82 -31.73 -50.36
N ALA A 36 -5.95 -31.29 -49.12
CA ALA A 36 -4.79 -30.85 -48.34
C ALA A 36 -3.82 -32.03 -48.23
N HIS A 37 -2.62 -31.83 -48.68
CA HIS A 37 -1.54 -32.82 -48.60
C HIS A 37 -1.00 -32.94 -47.16
N SER A 38 -1.51 -32.12 -46.22
CA SER A 38 -1.22 -32.24 -44.81
C SER A 38 -2.48 -32.34 -43.97
N TRP A 39 -2.45 -33.14 -42.91
CA TRP A 39 -3.51 -33.27 -41.92
C TRP A 39 -3.90 -31.92 -41.32
N MET A 40 -2.94 -31.02 -41.16
CA MET A 40 -3.14 -29.68 -40.58
C MET A 40 -3.90 -28.74 -41.53
N GLY A 41 -3.59 -28.76 -42.81
CA GLY A 41 -4.38 -28.03 -43.80
C GLY A 41 -5.84 -28.49 -43.87
N GLN A 42 -6.10 -29.78 -43.68
CA GLN A 42 -7.47 -30.32 -43.58
C GLN A 42 -8.18 -29.82 -42.32
N GLN A 43 -7.54 -29.84 -41.19
CA GLN A 43 -8.10 -29.37 -39.93
C GLN A 43 -8.40 -27.86 -39.98
N HIS A 44 -7.47 -27.05 -40.46
CA HIS A 44 -7.66 -25.63 -40.66
C HIS A 44 -8.86 -25.31 -41.54
N ASN A 45 -8.96 -25.97 -42.71
CA ASN A 45 -10.05 -25.75 -43.64
C ASN A 45 -11.40 -26.22 -43.10
N ALA A 46 -11.41 -27.30 -42.29
CA ALA A 46 -12.62 -27.78 -41.63
C ALA A 46 -13.13 -26.76 -40.59
N LEU A 47 -12.25 -26.20 -39.76
CA LEU A 47 -12.60 -25.16 -38.77
C LEU A 47 -13.10 -23.89 -39.44
N LEU A 48 -12.43 -23.45 -40.49
CA LEU A 48 -12.82 -22.28 -41.24
C LEU A 48 -14.20 -22.44 -41.89
N CYS A 49 -14.48 -23.61 -42.46
CA CYS A 49 -15.76 -23.93 -43.03
C CYS A 49 -16.89 -23.98 -41.99
N VAL A 50 -16.61 -24.45 -40.79
CA VAL A 50 -17.57 -24.46 -39.68
C VAL A 50 -17.88 -23.03 -39.23
N ALA A 51 -16.88 -22.19 -39.07
CA ALA A 51 -17.05 -20.76 -38.70
C ALA A 51 -17.87 -20.02 -39.78
N MET A 52 -17.59 -20.25 -41.04
CA MET A 52 -18.32 -19.65 -42.19
C MET A 52 -19.74 -20.19 -42.38
N ALA A 53 -20.03 -21.44 -42.00
CA ALA A 53 -21.35 -22.03 -42.15
C ALA A 53 -22.34 -21.55 -41.06
N ARG A 54 -21.86 -21.17 -39.90
CA ARG A 54 -22.66 -20.67 -38.77
C ARG A 54 -23.16 -19.26 -38.95
N ASP A 55 -22.36 -18.38 -39.57
CA ASP A 55 -22.71 -16.99 -39.79
C ASP A 55 -22.46 -16.57 -41.25
N ASN A 56 -23.55 -16.46 -42.01
CA ASN A 56 -23.52 -15.94 -43.38
C ASN A 56 -22.93 -14.49 -43.44
N GLU A 57 -23.00 -13.74 -42.37
CA GLU A 57 -22.46 -12.40 -42.29
C GLU A 57 -20.95 -12.43 -42.07
N LEU A 58 -20.45 -13.33 -41.22
CA LEU A 58 -19.02 -13.56 -41.02
C LEU A 58 -18.38 -14.05 -42.34
N ALA A 59 -19.07 -14.97 -43.04
CA ALA A 59 -18.62 -15.47 -44.32
C ALA A 59 -18.55 -14.40 -45.43
N ARG A 60 -19.42 -13.38 -45.41
CA ARG A 60 -19.39 -12.26 -46.34
C ARG A 60 -18.32 -11.25 -46.03
N ARG A 61 -17.99 -11.08 -44.75
CA ARG A 61 -16.96 -10.16 -44.25
C ARG A 61 -15.56 -10.73 -44.36
N MET A 62 -15.46 -12.03 -44.32
CA MET A 62 -14.23 -12.74 -44.63
C MET A 62 -14.16 -12.84 -46.18
N ASP A 63 -13.29 -12.07 -46.78
CA ASP A 63 -13.00 -12.07 -48.19
C ASP A 63 -12.68 -13.51 -48.62
N CYS A 64 -13.46 -14.09 -49.51
CA CYS A 64 -13.63 -15.54 -49.71
C CYS A 64 -12.43 -16.29 -50.31
N LYS A 65 -11.24 -15.79 -50.17
CA LYS A 65 -10.00 -16.46 -50.60
C LYS A 65 -9.34 -17.29 -49.52
N LEU A 66 -10.16 -17.99 -48.78
CA LEU A 66 -9.82 -18.65 -47.54
C LEU A 66 -9.44 -20.12 -47.74
N ALA A 67 -8.40 -20.31 -48.50
CA ALA A 67 -7.69 -21.55 -48.42
C ALA A 67 -6.26 -21.22 -48.01
N LEU A 68 -5.70 -21.94 -47.04
CA LEU A 68 -4.26 -22.02 -46.98
C LEU A 68 -3.79 -22.48 -48.33
N PRO A 69 -3.08 -21.70 -49.14
CA PRO A 69 -2.56 -22.18 -50.37
C PRO A 69 -1.59 -23.30 -50.04
N PHE A 70 -1.47 -24.21 -50.91
CA PHE A 70 -0.30 -25.02 -51.02
C PHE A 70 0.88 -24.09 -51.02
N LEU A 71 1.62 -24.06 -49.93
CA LEU A 71 2.97 -23.51 -49.89
C LEU A 71 3.80 -24.59 -50.59
N ASP A 72 3.68 -24.65 -51.91
CA ASP A 72 4.48 -25.59 -52.69
C ASP A 72 5.96 -25.24 -52.45
N ARG A 73 6.78 -26.24 -52.21
CA ARG A 73 8.24 -26.06 -52.07
C ARG A 73 8.86 -25.47 -53.37
N SER A 74 8.11 -25.44 -54.46
CA SER A 74 8.50 -24.85 -55.73
C SER A 74 8.23 -23.36 -55.85
N ASP A 75 7.32 -22.79 -55.06
CA ASP A 75 7.02 -21.35 -55.12
C ASP A 75 8.08 -20.52 -54.38
N SER A 76 8.33 -19.31 -54.88
CA SER A 76 9.29 -18.43 -54.22
C SER A 76 8.82 -18.12 -52.82
N ALA A 77 9.73 -18.13 -51.86
CA ALA A 77 9.45 -17.79 -50.46
C ALA A 77 8.73 -16.43 -50.34
N GLU A 78 8.91 -15.55 -51.34
CA GLU A 78 8.35 -14.23 -51.42
C GLU A 78 6.85 -14.23 -51.78
N ALA A 79 6.44 -15.06 -52.74
CA ALA A 79 5.02 -15.23 -53.12
C ALA A 79 4.21 -15.82 -51.96
N ASN A 80 4.74 -16.82 -51.28
CA ASN A 80 4.13 -17.49 -50.14
C ASN A 80 3.96 -16.53 -48.95
N ALA A 81 4.91 -15.65 -48.73
CA ALA A 81 4.83 -14.67 -47.67
C ALA A 81 3.82 -13.55 -47.91
N GLN A 82 3.71 -13.06 -49.14
CA GLN A 82 2.71 -12.06 -49.49
C GLN A 82 1.29 -12.59 -49.33
N TRP A 83 1.09 -13.83 -49.66
CA TRP A 83 -0.19 -14.50 -49.49
C TRP A 83 -0.52 -14.68 -47.99
N LEU A 84 0.42 -15.20 -47.21
CA LEU A 84 0.27 -15.39 -45.76
C LEU A 84 -0.02 -14.05 -45.05
N ASP A 85 0.64 -12.98 -45.48
CA ASP A 85 0.38 -11.65 -44.95
C ASP A 85 -1.06 -11.21 -45.19
N LYS A 86 -1.59 -11.44 -46.41
CA LYS A 86 -2.99 -11.16 -46.75
C LYS A 86 -3.94 -12.05 -45.93
N TYR A 87 -3.63 -13.34 -45.77
CA TYR A 87 -4.44 -14.28 -45.01
C TYR A 87 -4.56 -13.89 -43.52
N LEU A 88 -3.43 -13.64 -42.87
CA LEU A 88 -3.42 -13.19 -41.49
C LEU A 88 -4.08 -11.81 -41.31
N GLN A 89 -3.97 -10.95 -42.31
CA GLN A 89 -4.68 -9.65 -42.30
C GLN A 89 -6.19 -9.85 -42.36
N MET A 90 -6.65 -10.78 -43.10
CA MET A 90 -8.05 -11.11 -43.26
C MET A 90 -8.62 -11.71 -41.97
N LEU A 91 -7.92 -12.65 -41.34
CA LEU A 91 -8.31 -13.18 -40.02
C LEU A 91 -8.40 -12.04 -38.97
N ALA A 92 -7.44 -11.15 -38.98
CA ALA A 92 -7.47 -9.99 -38.10
C ALA A 92 -8.62 -9.00 -38.37
N ASN A 93 -9.03 -8.85 -39.63
CA ASN A 93 -10.16 -8.02 -40.02
C ASN A 93 -11.50 -8.70 -39.64
N ALA A 94 -11.61 -10.02 -39.85
CA ALA A 94 -12.77 -10.79 -39.44
C ALA A 94 -13.02 -10.67 -37.92
N ARG A 95 -11.97 -10.76 -37.12
CA ARG A 95 -12.05 -10.59 -35.67
C ARG A 95 -12.58 -9.23 -35.22
N ARG A 96 -12.39 -8.18 -36.00
CA ARG A 96 -12.85 -6.82 -35.71
C ARG A 96 -14.23 -6.49 -36.22
N ALA A 97 -14.85 -7.41 -36.96
CA ALA A 97 -16.14 -7.15 -37.53
C ALA A 97 -17.24 -7.10 -36.46
N ALA A 98 -18.19 -6.16 -36.60
CA ALA A 98 -19.32 -6.09 -35.70
C ALA A 98 -20.21 -7.34 -35.86
N GLY A 99 -20.70 -7.90 -34.73
CA GLY A 99 -21.55 -9.09 -34.74
C GLY A 99 -20.81 -10.42 -34.60
N VAL A 100 -19.47 -10.42 -34.48
CA VAL A 100 -18.67 -11.63 -34.21
C VAL A 100 -18.93 -12.11 -32.78
N THR A 101 -19.35 -13.35 -32.61
CA THR A 101 -19.59 -13.95 -31.31
C THR A 101 -18.28 -14.39 -30.62
N GLN A 102 -18.34 -14.64 -29.31
CA GLN A 102 -17.19 -15.20 -28.58
C GLN A 102 -16.74 -16.55 -29.13
N HIS A 103 -17.67 -17.34 -29.66
CA HIS A 103 -17.38 -18.63 -30.27
C HIS A 103 -16.63 -18.46 -31.60
N ASP A 104 -17.08 -17.50 -32.44
CA ASP A 104 -16.40 -17.22 -33.71
C ASP A 104 -14.97 -16.69 -33.48
N LEU A 105 -14.74 -15.92 -32.43
CA LEU A 105 -13.40 -15.49 -32.02
C LEU A 105 -12.52 -16.70 -31.71
N GLY A 106 -13.03 -17.69 -30.99
CA GLY A 106 -12.32 -18.94 -30.68
C GLY A 106 -11.93 -19.71 -31.93
N ASP A 107 -12.82 -19.82 -32.92
CA ASP A 107 -12.55 -20.50 -34.18
C ASP A 107 -11.53 -19.75 -35.05
N LEU A 108 -11.59 -18.43 -35.08
CA LEU A 108 -10.59 -17.57 -35.76
C LEU A 108 -9.20 -17.67 -35.10
N ASP A 109 -9.15 -17.74 -33.80
CA ASP A 109 -7.90 -17.92 -33.06
C ASP A 109 -7.29 -19.29 -33.35
N ARG A 110 -8.09 -20.37 -33.38
CA ARG A 110 -7.64 -21.70 -33.77
C ARG A 110 -7.13 -21.74 -35.22
N CYS A 111 -7.80 -21.06 -36.15
CA CYS A 111 -7.31 -20.94 -37.52
C CYS A 111 -5.96 -20.29 -37.60
N THR A 112 -5.73 -19.24 -36.78
CA THR A 112 -4.44 -18.54 -36.73
C THR A 112 -3.35 -19.43 -36.12
N ASP A 113 -3.67 -20.18 -35.08
CA ASP A 113 -2.76 -21.11 -34.41
C ASP A 113 -2.33 -22.25 -35.30
N LEU A 114 -3.28 -22.87 -36.01
CA LEU A 114 -3.00 -23.92 -37.00
C LEU A 114 -2.14 -23.39 -38.17
N ALA A 115 -2.36 -22.15 -38.59
CA ALA A 115 -1.51 -21.53 -39.61
C ALA A 115 -0.08 -21.35 -39.12
N ALA A 116 0.11 -20.90 -37.85
CA ALA A 116 1.41 -20.75 -37.24
C ALA A 116 2.14 -22.11 -37.12
N GLN A 117 1.44 -23.16 -36.69
CA GLN A 117 1.97 -24.51 -36.58
C GLN A 117 2.40 -25.07 -37.93
N TYR A 118 1.57 -24.93 -38.96
CA TYR A 118 1.89 -25.34 -40.33
C TYR A 118 3.16 -24.66 -40.86
N LEU A 119 3.32 -23.36 -40.61
CA LEU A 119 4.53 -22.62 -41.02
C LEU A 119 5.77 -23.13 -40.30
N SER A 120 5.66 -23.49 -39.03
CA SER A 120 6.77 -24.09 -38.25
C SER A 120 7.16 -25.47 -38.84
N GLU A 121 6.19 -26.34 -39.10
CA GLU A 121 6.44 -27.68 -39.62
C GLU A 121 7.03 -27.69 -41.03
N THR A 122 6.66 -26.72 -41.87
CA THR A 122 7.21 -26.58 -43.23
C THR A 122 8.61 -25.95 -43.28
N GLY A 123 9.14 -25.52 -42.14
CA GLY A 123 10.45 -24.81 -42.09
C GLY A 123 10.42 -23.46 -42.81
N TRP A 124 9.27 -22.85 -42.94
CA TRP A 124 9.12 -21.55 -43.63
C TRP A 124 9.89 -20.45 -42.92
N PHE A 125 9.90 -20.43 -41.60
CA PHE A 125 10.62 -19.44 -40.81
C PHE A 125 12.13 -19.44 -41.07
N ASP A 126 12.72 -20.58 -41.46
CA ASP A 126 14.16 -20.67 -41.75
C ASP A 126 14.52 -20.12 -43.15
N ARG A 127 13.54 -20.02 -44.02
CA ARG A 127 13.76 -19.63 -45.44
C ARG A 127 13.26 -18.22 -45.75
N ALA A 128 12.33 -17.71 -44.97
CA ALA A 128 11.70 -16.42 -45.21
C ALA A 128 12.67 -15.23 -44.91
N PRO A 129 12.69 -14.19 -45.77
CA PRO A 129 13.44 -13.00 -45.50
C PRO A 129 12.98 -12.30 -44.21
N LEU A 130 13.93 -11.71 -43.45
CA LEU A 130 13.65 -11.03 -42.16
C LEU A 130 12.53 -9.97 -42.27
N LYS A 131 12.44 -9.26 -43.39
CA LYS A 131 11.38 -8.29 -43.66
C LYS A 131 9.99 -8.92 -43.64
N GLN A 132 9.84 -10.11 -44.21
CA GLN A 132 8.58 -10.85 -44.20
C GLN A 132 8.30 -11.43 -42.80
N LEU A 133 9.31 -11.96 -42.12
CA LEU A 133 9.20 -12.40 -40.74
C LEU A 133 8.70 -11.30 -39.81
N ALA A 134 9.10 -10.06 -40.05
CA ALA A 134 8.61 -8.91 -39.30
C ALA A 134 7.10 -8.69 -39.42
N HIS A 135 6.58 -8.78 -40.64
CA HIS A 135 5.14 -8.62 -40.90
C HIS A 135 4.32 -9.77 -40.33
N VAL A 136 4.74 -11.01 -40.56
CA VAL A 136 4.08 -12.22 -40.06
C VAL A 136 4.13 -12.24 -38.52
N GLY A 137 5.29 -12.03 -37.92
CA GLY A 137 5.44 -12.02 -36.47
C GLY A 137 4.54 -10.97 -35.79
N ASN A 138 4.42 -9.78 -36.36
CA ASN A 138 3.52 -8.75 -35.84
C ASN A 138 2.03 -9.13 -35.94
N LYS A 139 1.64 -9.96 -36.90
CA LYS A 139 0.26 -10.43 -37.00
C LYS A 139 -0.01 -11.58 -36.04
N LEU A 140 0.90 -12.55 -35.92
CA LEU A 140 0.82 -13.63 -34.93
C LEU A 140 0.80 -13.09 -33.50
N SER A 141 1.51 -12.01 -33.22
CA SER A 141 1.55 -11.38 -31.89
C SER A 141 0.21 -10.80 -31.42
N LYS A 142 -0.81 -10.75 -32.26
CA LYS A 142 -2.17 -10.35 -31.88
C LYS A 142 -2.96 -11.47 -31.21
N HIS A 143 -2.41 -12.68 -31.21
CA HIS A 143 -2.99 -13.89 -30.65
C HIS A 143 -2.07 -14.47 -29.54
N PRO A 144 -1.86 -13.73 -28.43
CA PRO A 144 -0.91 -14.13 -27.39
C PRO A 144 -1.35 -15.38 -26.62
N ASP A 145 -2.64 -15.70 -26.66
CA ASP A 145 -3.22 -16.86 -25.99
C ASP A 145 -3.09 -18.17 -26.82
N GLN A 146 -2.53 -18.07 -28.03
CA GLN A 146 -2.37 -19.22 -28.92
C GLN A 146 -0.92 -19.73 -28.86
N PRO A 147 -0.69 -20.98 -28.39
CA PRO A 147 0.67 -21.52 -28.16
C PRO A 147 1.53 -21.56 -29.41
N ALA A 148 0.98 -22.01 -30.56
CA ALA A 148 1.74 -22.11 -31.79
C ALA A 148 2.12 -20.73 -32.35
N CYS A 149 1.28 -19.72 -32.17
CA CYS A 149 1.61 -18.35 -32.50
C CYS A 149 2.80 -17.83 -31.67
N MET A 150 2.83 -18.12 -30.36
CA MET A 150 3.94 -17.72 -29.48
C MET A 150 5.22 -18.52 -29.80
N GLU A 151 5.10 -19.80 -30.13
CA GLU A 151 6.24 -20.60 -30.57
C GLU A 151 6.83 -20.07 -31.88
N ALA A 152 5.98 -19.75 -32.86
CA ALA A 152 6.39 -19.16 -34.14
C ALA A 152 7.12 -17.83 -33.95
N ILE A 153 6.67 -16.98 -33.02
CA ILE A 153 7.39 -15.74 -32.65
C ILE A 153 8.77 -16.09 -32.05
N GLY A 154 8.87 -17.16 -31.27
CA GLY A 154 10.13 -17.65 -30.73
C GLY A 154 11.10 -18.13 -31.84
N TRP A 155 10.60 -18.77 -32.90
CA TRP A 155 11.39 -19.12 -34.10
C TRP A 155 11.86 -17.87 -34.85
N ILE A 156 10.98 -16.92 -35.10
CA ILE A 156 11.35 -15.64 -35.73
C ILE A 156 12.43 -14.92 -34.90
N ALA A 157 12.34 -14.94 -33.59
CA ALA A 157 13.34 -14.37 -32.70
C ALA A 157 14.68 -15.11 -32.82
N ALA A 158 14.67 -16.45 -32.97
CA ALA A 158 15.89 -17.20 -33.20
C ALA A 158 16.57 -16.80 -34.52
N GLN A 159 15.82 -16.65 -35.61
CA GLN A 159 16.34 -16.20 -36.90
C GLN A 159 16.96 -14.79 -36.81
N VAL A 160 16.29 -13.87 -36.14
CA VAL A 160 16.87 -12.53 -35.86
C VAL A 160 18.15 -12.66 -35.02
N GLY A 161 18.18 -13.60 -34.07
CA GLY A 161 19.34 -13.87 -33.22
C GLY A 161 20.56 -14.42 -33.96
N GLN A 162 20.35 -15.16 -35.04
CA GLN A 162 21.39 -15.82 -35.83
C GLN A 162 21.85 -15.01 -37.04
N ALA A 163 21.10 -14.03 -37.49
CA ALA A 163 21.40 -13.27 -38.71
C ALA A 163 22.76 -12.53 -38.60
N ASP A 164 23.68 -12.76 -39.53
CA ASP A 164 25.00 -12.14 -39.53
C ASP A 164 24.98 -10.74 -40.16
N GLY A 165 25.73 -9.79 -39.58
CA GLY A 165 25.97 -8.48 -40.13
C GLY A 165 24.77 -7.51 -40.11
N ARG A 166 24.60 -6.76 -41.22
CA ARG A 166 23.49 -5.77 -41.36
C ARG A 166 22.16 -6.51 -41.62
N LEU A 167 21.18 -6.22 -40.77
CA LEU A 167 19.85 -6.86 -40.87
C LEU A 167 19.04 -6.45 -42.12
N GLY A 168 19.45 -5.36 -42.83
CA GLY A 168 18.75 -4.89 -44.01
C GLY A 168 17.31 -4.45 -43.80
N LEU A 169 16.92 -4.18 -42.54
CA LEU A 169 15.58 -3.81 -42.14
C LEU A 169 15.44 -2.29 -42.00
N ALA A 170 14.32 -1.74 -42.45
CA ALA A 170 13.95 -0.37 -42.16
C ALA A 170 13.32 -0.24 -40.77
N GLY A 171 13.19 0.99 -40.28
CA GLY A 171 12.63 1.26 -38.95
C GLY A 171 11.26 0.63 -38.70
N ARG A 172 10.43 0.56 -39.74
CA ARG A 172 9.11 -0.07 -39.65
C ARG A 172 9.21 -1.56 -39.31
N GLU A 173 10.02 -2.31 -40.02
CA GLU A 173 10.18 -3.76 -39.82
C GLU A 173 10.84 -4.04 -38.45
N LEU A 174 11.82 -3.21 -38.04
CA LEU A 174 12.43 -3.31 -36.72
C LEU A 174 11.40 -3.11 -35.60
N ALA A 175 10.54 -2.10 -35.72
CA ALA A 175 9.47 -1.83 -34.76
C ALA A 175 8.42 -2.98 -34.71
N LEU A 176 8.08 -3.59 -35.85
CA LEU A 176 7.16 -4.72 -35.91
C LEU A 176 7.73 -5.95 -35.23
N LEU A 177 9.01 -6.28 -35.44
CA LEU A 177 9.69 -7.38 -34.75
C LEU A 177 9.72 -7.17 -33.24
N LEU A 178 10.13 -5.98 -32.80
CA LEU A 178 10.16 -5.63 -31.39
C LEU A 178 8.77 -5.72 -30.75
N ASN A 179 7.73 -5.24 -31.45
CA ASN A 179 6.35 -5.38 -30.95
C ASN A 179 5.92 -6.86 -30.85
N ALA A 180 6.31 -7.71 -31.80
CA ALA A 180 6.02 -9.12 -31.76
C ALA A 180 6.72 -9.82 -30.58
N PHE A 181 8.00 -9.56 -30.38
CA PHE A 181 8.77 -10.15 -29.29
C PHE A 181 8.26 -9.72 -27.91
N ALA A 182 7.80 -8.47 -27.78
CA ALA A 182 7.23 -7.94 -26.54
C ALA A 182 5.93 -8.62 -26.09
N LYS A 183 5.31 -9.43 -26.94
CA LYS A 183 4.13 -10.25 -26.61
C LYS A 183 4.50 -11.64 -26.07
N ASN A 184 5.75 -12.06 -26.24
CA ASN A 184 6.27 -13.35 -25.77
C ASN A 184 7.46 -13.11 -24.81
N THR A 185 7.19 -12.43 -23.70
CA THR A 185 8.21 -12.01 -22.72
C THR A 185 8.86 -13.17 -21.99
N ASN A 186 8.17 -14.31 -21.88
CA ASN A 186 8.67 -15.50 -21.20
C ASN A 186 9.70 -16.28 -22.05
N SER A 187 9.86 -15.93 -23.33
CA SER A 187 10.79 -16.57 -24.24
C SER A 187 12.17 -15.91 -24.15
N GLY A 188 13.17 -16.62 -23.64
CA GLY A 188 14.55 -16.14 -23.65
C GLY A 188 15.12 -15.93 -25.07
N ARG A 189 14.47 -16.51 -26.11
CA ARG A 189 14.81 -16.23 -27.52
C ARG A 189 14.38 -14.81 -27.88
N CYS A 190 13.19 -14.39 -27.45
CA CYS A 190 12.65 -13.04 -27.72
C CYS A 190 13.47 -11.96 -27.00
N GLU A 191 13.88 -12.21 -25.77
CA GLU A 191 14.76 -11.31 -25.03
C GLU A 191 16.10 -11.10 -25.75
N ARG A 192 16.80 -12.19 -26.10
CA ARG A 192 18.09 -12.13 -26.83
C ARG A 192 17.95 -11.42 -28.18
N ALA A 193 16.86 -11.67 -28.91
CA ALA A 193 16.58 -11.00 -30.16
C ALA A 193 16.30 -9.50 -29.98
N ALA A 194 15.52 -9.10 -28.98
CA ALA A 194 15.27 -7.72 -28.64
C ALA A 194 16.58 -6.99 -28.24
N ALA A 195 17.40 -7.61 -27.41
CA ALA A 195 18.72 -7.07 -27.05
C ALA A 195 19.65 -6.92 -28.25
N ARG A 196 19.62 -7.87 -29.19
CA ARG A 196 20.36 -7.76 -30.44
C ARG A 196 19.85 -6.60 -31.32
N LEU A 197 18.55 -6.44 -31.45
CA LEU A 197 17.95 -5.30 -32.17
C LEU A 197 18.30 -3.97 -31.50
N ALA A 198 18.35 -3.93 -30.17
CA ALA A 198 18.79 -2.77 -29.40
C ALA A 198 20.24 -2.40 -29.77
N ARG A 199 21.17 -3.35 -29.71
CA ARG A 199 22.58 -3.15 -30.10
C ARG A 199 22.71 -2.71 -31.56
N TYR A 200 21.92 -3.30 -32.45
CA TYR A 200 21.90 -2.91 -33.86
C TYR A 200 21.48 -1.44 -34.03
N LEU A 201 20.38 -1.04 -33.39
CA LEU A 201 19.86 0.34 -33.42
C LEU A 201 20.82 1.34 -32.75
N LEU A 202 21.57 0.93 -31.73
CA LEU A 202 22.62 1.77 -31.10
C LEU A 202 23.76 2.05 -32.07
N ARG A 203 24.18 1.06 -32.87
CA ARG A 203 25.31 1.16 -33.82
C ARG A 203 24.91 1.82 -35.14
N GLU A 204 23.74 1.44 -35.67
CA GLU A 204 23.27 1.89 -36.98
C GLU A 204 22.40 3.14 -36.88
N HIS A 205 23.04 4.31 -36.94
CA HIS A 205 22.36 5.60 -36.81
C HIS A 205 21.23 5.76 -37.83
N ARG A 206 21.42 5.32 -39.10
CA ARG A 206 20.41 5.42 -40.18
C ARG A 206 19.17 4.57 -39.85
N ALA A 207 19.35 3.36 -39.34
CA ALA A 207 18.25 2.50 -38.94
C ALA A 207 17.46 3.13 -37.78
N ARG A 208 18.16 3.70 -36.79
CA ARG A 208 17.53 4.43 -35.67
C ARG A 208 16.76 5.66 -36.15
N GLN A 209 17.29 6.43 -37.07
CA GLN A 209 16.62 7.60 -37.61
C GLN A 209 15.43 7.28 -38.52
N SER A 210 15.39 6.07 -39.12
CA SER A 210 14.26 5.63 -39.95
C SER A 210 13.02 5.20 -39.12
N LEU A 211 13.13 5.11 -37.78
CA LEU A 211 11.96 4.94 -36.91
C LEU A 211 11.11 6.20 -36.93
N ASN A 212 9.86 6.10 -37.36
CA ASN A 212 8.88 7.17 -37.22
C ASN A 212 8.31 7.17 -35.76
N GLU A 213 7.42 8.11 -35.48
CA GLU A 213 6.78 8.25 -34.16
C GLU A 213 6.14 6.96 -33.65
N GLN A 214 5.41 6.24 -34.49
CA GLN A 214 4.81 4.94 -34.16
C GLN A 214 5.89 3.89 -33.89
N GLY A 215 6.93 3.86 -34.72
CA GLY A 215 8.06 2.93 -34.56
C GLY A 215 8.81 3.16 -33.26
N ILE A 216 9.02 4.42 -32.85
CA ILE A 216 9.63 4.77 -31.56
C ILE A 216 8.75 4.30 -30.40
N SER A 217 7.45 4.55 -30.47
CA SER A 217 6.50 4.12 -29.44
C SER A 217 6.49 2.59 -29.26
N LEU A 218 6.45 1.84 -30.35
CA LEU A 218 6.50 0.38 -30.33
C LEU A 218 7.84 -0.15 -29.81
N ALA A 219 8.96 0.45 -30.23
CA ALA A 219 10.29 0.04 -29.78
C ALA A 219 10.49 0.32 -28.28
N LEU A 220 10.08 1.49 -27.78
CA LEU A 220 10.15 1.82 -26.36
C LEU A 220 9.28 0.86 -25.53
N ASN A 221 8.04 0.60 -25.97
CA ASN A 221 7.17 -0.37 -25.29
C ASN A 221 7.78 -1.77 -25.28
N ALA A 222 8.45 -2.19 -26.34
CA ALA A 222 9.11 -3.49 -26.38
C ALA A 222 10.31 -3.54 -25.42
N PHE A 223 11.21 -2.55 -25.47
CA PHE A 223 12.40 -2.53 -24.61
C PHE A 223 12.03 -2.41 -23.13
N SER A 224 10.91 -1.78 -22.80
CA SER A 224 10.42 -1.70 -21.42
C SER A 224 9.99 -3.05 -20.82
N LYS A 225 9.83 -4.10 -21.64
CA LYS A 225 9.54 -5.46 -21.17
C LYS A 225 10.77 -6.15 -20.58
N TRP A 226 11.95 -5.75 -21.05
CA TRP A 226 13.27 -6.21 -20.56
C TRP A 226 14.06 -5.01 -20.03
N PHE A 227 13.44 -4.28 -19.11
CA PHE A 227 13.97 -3.00 -18.60
C PHE A 227 15.29 -3.15 -17.85
N ASP A 228 15.58 -4.35 -17.31
CA ASP A 228 16.84 -4.67 -16.62
C ASP A 228 17.97 -5.06 -17.59
N HIS A 229 17.65 -5.32 -18.88
CA HIS A 229 18.67 -5.68 -19.87
C HIS A 229 19.45 -4.45 -20.33
N PRO A 230 20.80 -4.39 -20.21
CA PRO A 230 21.60 -3.18 -20.45
C PRO A 230 21.44 -2.59 -21.85
N ASP A 231 21.39 -3.42 -22.88
CA ASP A 231 21.24 -2.98 -24.27
C ASP A 231 19.85 -2.38 -24.51
N CYS A 232 18.81 -3.00 -23.97
CA CYS A 232 17.42 -2.52 -24.08
C CYS A 232 17.27 -1.18 -23.36
N GLN A 233 17.82 -1.04 -22.16
CA GLN A 233 17.85 0.19 -21.39
C GLN A 233 18.58 1.31 -22.16
N SER A 234 19.80 1.04 -22.64
CA SER A 234 20.60 2.01 -23.38
C SER A 234 19.90 2.49 -24.65
N MET A 235 19.22 1.58 -25.37
CA MET A 235 18.47 1.95 -26.57
C MET A 235 17.21 2.74 -26.22
N ALA A 236 16.50 2.37 -25.18
CA ALA A 236 15.34 3.14 -24.69
C ALA A 236 15.73 4.56 -24.31
N HIS A 237 16.85 4.75 -23.59
CA HIS A 237 17.37 6.09 -23.27
C HIS A 237 17.78 6.89 -24.52
N SER A 238 18.35 6.25 -25.53
CA SER A 238 18.69 6.88 -26.81
C SER A 238 17.44 7.34 -27.57
N LEU A 239 16.36 6.55 -27.57
CA LEU A 239 15.08 6.94 -28.17
C LEU A 239 14.39 8.05 -27.36
N ALA A 240 14.48 8.00 -26.04
CA ALA A 240 14.00 9.08 -25.19
C ALA A 240 14.76 10.40 -25.48
N ALA A 241 16.08 10.36 -25.62
CA ALA A 241 16.86 11.54 -26.00
C ALA A 241 16.39 12.12 -27.35
N ARG A 242 16.14 11.26 -28.33
CA ARG A 242 15.59 11.69 -29.62
C ARG A 242 14.23 12.38 -29.48
N LEU A 243 13.32 11.85 -28.65
CA LEU A 243 12.03 12.49 -28.39
C LEU A 243 12.17 13.81 -27.63
N ALA A 244 13.18 13.95 -26.77
CA ALA A 244 13.46 15.19 -26.05
C ALA A 244 13.99 16.30 -26.94
N ASP A 245 14.75 15.94 -27.96
CA ASP A 245 15.48 16.90 -28.84
C ASP A 245 14.70 17.20 -30.13
N ASP A 246 13.95 16.22 -30.66
CA ASP A 246 13.12 16.39 -31.88
C ASP A 246 11.65 16.67 -31.53
N ARG A 247 11.32 17.95 -31.43
CA ARG A 247 9.95 18.40 -31.17
C ARG A 247 8.96 17.98 -32.26
N GLY A 248 9.42 17.83 -33.50
CA GLY A 248 8.57 17.40 -34.63
C GLY A 248 8.06 15.99 -34.40
N VAL A 249 8.96 15.04 -34.15
CA VAL A 249 8.62 13.66 -33.85
C VAL A 249 7.78 13.55 -32.55
N CYS A 250 8.19 14.28 -31.51
CA CYS A 250 7.45 14.27 -30.24
C CYS A 250 6.00 14.79 -30.45
N ASN A 251 5.78 15.83 -31.22
CA ASN A 251 4.46 16.41 -31.49
C ASN A 251 3.60 15.58 -32.44
N ALA A 252 4.19 14.76 -33.29
CA ALA A 252 3.48 13.85 -34.18
C ALA A 252 2.89 12.60 -33.48
N LEU A 253 3.34 12.28 -32.26
CA LEU A 253 2.79 11.17 -31.47
C LEU A 253 1.28 11.35 -31.23
N LYS A 254 0.50 10.33 -31.56
CA LYS A 254 -0.94 10.25 -31.30
C LYS A 254 -1.21 9.88 -29.85
N ALA A 255 -2.46 9.97 -29.42
CA ALA A 255 -2.85 9.72 -28.03
C ALA A 255 -2.36 8.37 -27.48
N GLN A 256 -2.60 7.28 -28.21
CA GLN A 256 -2.15 5.94 -27.80
C GLN A 256 -0.61 5.83 -27.76
N GLU A 257 0.08 6.45 -28.71
CA GLU A 257 1.54 6.46 -28.76
C GLU A 257 2.15 7.23 -27.60
N VAL A 258 1.56 8.38 -27.23
CA VAL A 258 1.95 9.16 -26.03
C VAL A 258 1.83 8.27 -24.77
N THR A 259 0.72 7.59 -24.61
CA THR A 259 0.49 6.72 -23.46
C THR A 259 1.48 5.56 -23.42
N ASN A 260 1.72 4.91 -24.56
CA ASN A 260 2.69 3.82 -24.67
C ASN A 260 4.12 4.29 -24.33
N VAL A 261 4.51 5.46 -24.81
CA VAL A 261 5.83 6.05 -24.51
C VAL A 261 5.94 6.36 -23.01
N LEU A 262 4.95 7.02 -22.42
CA LEU A 262 4.92 7.32 -21.00
C LEU A 262 5.02 6.03 -20.16
N ASN A 263 4.22 5.03 -20.49
CA ASN A 263 4.23 3.75 -19.80
C ASN A 263 5.56 3.00 -19.95
N ALA A 264 6.20 3.08 -21.12
CA ALA A 264 7.52 2.51 -21.31
C ALA A 264 8.59 3.21 -20.48
N LEU A 265 8.63 4.55 -20.53
CA LEU A 265 9.63 5.35 -19.81
C LEU A 265 9.46 5.27 -18.30
N SER A 266 8.25 4.99 -17.82
CA SER A 266 7.96 4.82 -16.39
C SER A 266 8.69 3.63 -15.73
N LYS A 267 9.35 2.78 -16.51
CA LYS A 267 10.23 1.72 -16.01
C LYS A 267 11.60 2.23 -15.54
N TRP A 268 11.97 3.44 -15.98
CA TRP A 268 13.24 4.11 -15.61
C TRP A 268 12.94 5.52 -15.06
N PRO A 269 12.20 5.64 -13.95
CA PRO A 269 11.71 6.92 -13.44
C PRO A 269 12.84 7.86 -12.99
N ASP A 270 13.95 7.31 -12.51
CA ASP A 270 15.09 8.07 -11.99
C ASP A 270 16.04 8.56 -13.08
N THR A 271 15.82 8.15 -14.34
CA THR A 271 16.67 8.57 -15.46
C THR A 271 16.28 9.97 -15.93
N PRO A 272 17.21 10.95 -15.93
CA PRO A 272 16.89 12.35 -16.25
C PRO A 272 16.25 12.54 -17.63
N VAL A 273 16.69 11.80 -18.66
CA VAL A 273 16.13 11.90 -20.00
C VAL A 273 14.69 11.37 -20.05
N CYS A 274 14.39 10.28 -19.32
CA CYS A 274 13.02 9.74 -19.23
C CYS A 274 12.09 10.73 -18.53
N LYS A 275 12.53 11.32 -17.41
CA LYS A 275 11.80 12.38 -16.71
C LYS A 275 11.55 13.61 -17.60
N LYS A 276 12.55 14.05 -18.38
CA LYS A 276 12.42 15.16 -19.33
C LYS A 276 11.33 14.89 -20.38
N VAL A 277 11.35 13.70 -21.01
CA VAL A 277 10.33 13.33 -22.01
C VAL A 277 8.95 13.18 -21.36
N ALA A 278 8.89 12.59 -20.18
CA ALA A 278 7.63 12.48 -19.45
C ALA A 278 7.01 13.86 -19.17
N SER A 279 7.80 14.85 -18.73
CA SER A 279 7.36 16.25 -18.55
C SER A 279 6.83 16.86 -19.86
N ILE A 280 7.54 16.68 -20.99
CA ILE A 280 7.11 17.19 -22.31
C ILE A 280 5.77 16.57 -22.72
N LEU A 281 5.64 15.25 -22.63
CA LEU A 281 4.41 14.55 -23.01
C LEU A 281 3.25 14.85 -22.06
N ALA A 282 3.54 14.99 -20.77
CA ALA A 282 2.58 15.41 -19.76
C ALA A 282 2.03 16.82 -20.05
N SER A 283 2.92 17.77 -20.34
CA SER A 283 2.53 19.12 -20.75
C SER A 283 1.62 19.11 -21.99
N ARG A 284 1.90 18.22 -22.96
CA ARG A 284 1.03 18.03 -24.13
C ARG A 284 -0.35 17.50 -23.75
N LEU A 285 -0.42 16.51 -22.83
CA LEU A 285 -1.70 15.98 -22.34
C LEU A 285 -2.47 17.03 -21.56
N ALA A 286 -1.80 17.83 -20.75
CA ALA A 286 -2.44 18.89 -19.97
C ALA A 286 -3.06 19.98 -20.88
N ASN A 287 -2.32 20.39 -21.92
CA ASN A 287 -2.66 21.57 -22.74
C ASN A 287 -3.42 21.25 -24.04
N ASN A 288 -3.52 19.97 -24.47
CA ASN A 288 -4.21 19.58 -25.69
C ASN A 288 -5.47 18.73 -25.42
N PRO A 289 -6.66 19.34 -25.36
CA PRO A 289 -7.90 18.61 -25.14
C PRO A 289 -8.21 17.57 -26.21
N ARG A 290 -7.84 17.81 -27.47
CA ARG A 290 -8.08 16.84 -28.55
C ARG A 290 -7.28 15.58 -28.35
N LEU A 291 -6.01 15.70 -27.97
CA LEU A 291 -5.14 14.57 -27.65
C LEU A 291 -5.70 13.78 -26.45
N ARG A 292 -6.07 14.47 -25.40
CA ARG A 292 -6.63 13.91 -24.19
C ARG A 292 -7.95 13.17 -24.43
N ASN A 293 -8.85 13.75 -25.23
CA ASN A 293 -10.16 13.18 -25.52
C ASN A 293 -10.11 11.98 -26.48
N ALA A 294 -9.03 11.82 -27.21
CA ALA A 294 -8.80 10.66 -28.06
C ALA A 294 -8.29 9.42 -27.29
N LEU A 295 -8.00 9.54 -25.99
CA LEU A 295 -7.65 8.39 -25.15
C LEU A 295 -8.92 7.59 -24.81
N ASP A 296 -8.85 6.29 -25.01
CA ASP A 296 -9.81 5.31 -24.51
C ASP A 296 -9.65 5.09 -22.99
N PRO A 297 -10.54 4.34 -22.32
CA PRO A 297 -10.45 4.07 -20.89
C PRO A 297 -9.09 3.51 -20.47
N GLN A 298 -8.59 2.51 -21.19
CA GLN A 298 -7.30 1.89 -20.96
C GLN A 298 -6.15 2.92 -21.09
N GLY A 299 -6.22 3.79 -22.11
CA GLY A 299 -5.25 4.85 -22.32
C GLY A 299 -5.22 5.86 -21.16
N VAL A 300 -6.37 6.23 -20.62
CA VAL A 300 -6.45 7.13 -19.45
C VAL A 300 -5.82 6.47 -18.21
N ALA A 301 -6.18 5.23 -17.90
CA ALA A 301 -5.63 4.51 -16.75
C ALA A 301 -4.11 4.31 -16.88
N ASN A 302 -3.63 3.92 -18.07
CA ASN A 302 -2.21 3.74 -18.34
C ASN A 302 -1.43 5.06 -18.27
N ALA A 303 -2.00 6.15 -18.80
CA ALA A 303 -1.37 7.48 -18.70
C ALA A 303 -1.25 7.92 -17.24
N LEU A 304 -2.31 7.81 -16.45
CA LEU A 304 -2.30 8.12 -15.02
C LEU A 304 -1.24 7.30 -14.29
N ASN A 305 -1.22 5.97 -14.51
CA ASN A 305 -0.25 5.08 -13.88
C ASN A 305 1.20 5.42 -14.25
N ALA A 306 1.45 5.78 -15.50
CA ALA A 306 2.78 6.20 -15.94
C ALA A 306 3.20 7.55 -15.31
N LEU A 307 2.32 8.56 -15.35
CA LEU A 307 2.58 9.89 -14.77
C LEU A 307 2.85 9.81 -13.26
N SER A 308 2.21 8.89 -12.56
CA SER A 308 2.37 8.67 -11.12
C SER A 308 3.78 8.25 -10.69
N LYS A 309 4.65 7.90 -11.63
CA LYS A 309 6.06 7.60 -11.36
C LYS A 309 6.92 8.86 -11.20
N TRP A 310 6.38 10.02 -11.58
CA TRP A 310 7.03 11.33 -11.40
C TRP A 310 6.10 12.30 -10.67
N PRO A 311 5.69 11.99 -9.42
CA PRO A 311 4.70 12.76 -8.68
C PRO A 311 5.15 14.21 -8.41
N ASP A 312 6.45 14.42 -8.25
CA ASP A 312 7.05 15.73 -7.95
C ASP A 312 7.28 16.59 -9.22
N THR A 313 6.83 16.13 -10.40
CA THR A 313 6.95 16.88 -11.65
C THR A 313 5.67 17.65 -11.91
N PRO A 314 5.70 19.01 -11.94
CA PRO A 314 4.48 19.82 -12.08
C PRO A 314 3.67 19.51 -13.33
N ASP A 315 4.33 19.27 -14.47
CA ASP A 315 3.64 18.88 -15.71
C ASP A 315 2.90 17.56 -15.58
N CYS A 316 3.49 16.57 -14.86
CA CYS A 316 2.85 15.27 -14.63
C CYS A 316 1.61 15.43 -13.75
N GLN A 317 1.68 16.25 -12.71
CA GLN A 317 0.52 16.59 -11.88
C GLN A 317 -0.56 17.32 -12.68
N ALA A 318 -0.18 18.31 -13.49
CA ALA A 318 -1.13 19.03 -14.34
C ALA A 318 -1.84 18.11 -15.35
N ALA A 319 -1.10 17.18 -15.96
CA ALA A 319 -1.67 16.18 -16.85
C ALA A 319 -2.62 15.21 -16.10
N ALA A 320 -2.23 14.76 -14.93
CA ALA A 320 -3.07 13.93 -14.08
C ALA A 320 -4.38 14.66 -13.75
N ASN A 321 -4.34 15.92 -13.32
CA ASN A 321 -5.53 16.73 -13.04
C ASN A 321 -6.43 16.88 -14.29
N ALA A 322 -5.82 17.06 -15.47
CA ALA A 322 -6.59 17.17 -16.69
C ALA A 322 -7.25 15.84 -17.12
N LEU A 323 -6.64 14.70 -16.82
CA LEU A 323 -7.20 13.38 -17.06
C LEU A 323 -8.28 13.02 -16.03
N THR A 324 -8.09 13.40 -14.77
CA THR A 324 -9.07 13.14 -13.68
C THR A 324 -10.40 13.84 -13.93
N ARG A 325 -10.37 15.08 -14.45
CA ARG A 325 -11.61 15.79 -14.85
C ARG A 325 -12.44 15.01 -15.86
N ARG A 326 -11.82 14.26 -16.77
CA ARG A 326 -12.57 13.37 -17.67
C ARG A 326 -13.25 12.21 -16.96
N LEU A 327 -12.68 11.73 -15.87
CA LEU A 327 -13.28 10.66 -15.07
C LEU A 327 -14.47 11.16 -14.22
N VAL A 328 -14.47 12.45 -13.83
CA VAL A 328 -15.46 13.05 -12.96
C VAL A 328 -16.59 13.72 -13.75
N ASP A 329 -16.26 14.71 -14.61
CA ASP A 329 -17.23 15.69 -15.10
C ASP A 329 -17.83 15.37 -16.46
N ASN A 330 -17.08 14.73 -17.36
CA ASN A 330 -17.43 14.80 -18.79
C ASN A 330 -17.88 13.49 -19.43
N ASP A 331 -17.59 12.33 -18.86
CA ASP A 331 -17.94 11.07 -19.49
C ASP A 331 -18.17 9.93 -18.49
N PRO A 332 -19.40 9.80 -17.94
CA PRO A 332 -19.75 8.62 -17.16
C PRO A 332 -19.51 7.31 -17.93
N ARG A 333 -19.59 7.33 -19.25
CA ARG A 333 -19.37 6.15 -20.09
C ARG A 333 -17.89 5.75 -20.06
N LEU A 334 -16.98 6.72 -20.12
CA LEU A 334 -15.54 6.47 -20.01
C LEU A 334 -15.21 5.82 -18.66
N ARG A 335 -15.69 6.40 -17.56
CA ARG A 335 -15.47 5.87 -16.21
C ARG A 335 -16.06 4.46 -16.07
N ASN A 336 -17.27 4.24 -16.56
CA ASN A 336 -17.96 2.96 -16.45
C ASN A 336 -17.37 1.87 -17.37
N ALA A 337 -16.67 2.27 -18.43
CA ALA A 337 -15.97 1.35 -19.32
C ALA A 337 -14.61 0.86 -18.82
N LEU A 338 -14.07 1.47 -17.72
CA LEU A 338 -12.85 0.97 -17.09
C LEU A 338 -13.06 -0.44 -16.54
N ASN A 339 -12.18 -1.36 -16.87
CA ASN A 339 -12.17 -2.70 -16.32
C ASN A 339 -11.61 -2.72 -14.87
N PRO A 340 -11.69 -3.83 -14.12
CA PRO A 340 -11.21 -3.90 -12.74
C PRO A 340 -9.76 -3.49 -12.56
N GLN A 341 -8.86 -3.96 -13.43
CA GLN A 341 -7.44 -3.61 -13.40
C GLN A 341 -7.22 -2.12 -13.65
N GLU A 342 -7.93 -1.54 -14.59
CA GLU A 342 -7.83 -0.11 -14.91
C GLU A 342 -8.33 0.77 -13.77
N VAL A 343 -9.38 0.37 -13.07
CA VAL A 343 -9.87 1.05 -11.86
C VAL A 343 -8.83 1.03 -10.76
N ALA A 344 -8.24 -0.14 -10.45
CA ALA A 344 -7.20 -0.26 -9.42
C ALA A 344 -5.94 0.54 -9.78
N ASN A 345 -5.49 0.48 -11.04
CA ASN A 345 -4.34 1.23 -11.52
C ASN A 345 -4.58 2.74 -11.48
N ALA A 346 -5.77 3.20 -11.87
CA ALA A 346 -6.12 4.61 -11.79
C ALA A 346 -6.17 5.09 -10.33
N LEU A 347 -6.80 4.35 -9.41
CA LEU A 347 -6.81 4.66 -7.98
C LEU A 347 -5.39 4.75 -7.42
N ASN A 348 -4.54 3.76 -7.73
CA ASN A 348 -3.14 3.75 -7.28
C ASN A 348 -2.35 4.95 -7.83
N ALA A 349 -2.59 5.33 -9.06
CA ALA A 349 -1.98 6.52 -9.65
C ALA A 349 -2.42 7.81 -8.95
N LEU A 350 -3.73 7.99 -8.74
CA LEU A 350 -4.30 9.16 -8.08
C LEU A 350 -3.79 9.34 -6.65
N SER A 351 -3.51 8.23 -5.98
CA SER A 351 -3.00 8.22 -4.59
C SER A 351 -1.62 8.86 -4.43
N LYS A 352 -0.93 9.18 -5.52
CA LYS A 352 0.34 9.91 -5.50
C LYS A 352 0.17 11.41 -5.35
N TRP A 353 -1.03 11.93 -5.55
CA TRP A 353 -1.41 13.34 -5.38
C TRP A 353 -2.64 13.46 -4.48
N PRO A 354 -2.57 13.00 -3.21
CA PRO A 354 -3.73 12.91 -2.33
C PRO A 354 -4.33 14.27 -1.99
N ASP A 355 -3.49 15.31 -1.94
CA ASP A 355 -3.88 16.68 -1.56
C ASP A 355 -4.48 17.47 -2.74
N THR A 356 -4.62 16.84 -3.92
CA THR A 356 -5.16 17.50 -5.11
C THR A 356 -6.67 17.25 -5.21
N PRO A 357 -7.52 18.29 -5.20
CA PRO A 357 -8.98 18.14 -5.23
C PRO A 357 -9.51 17.35 -6.44
N ASP A 358 -8.92 17.55 -7.62
CA ASP A 358 -9.30 16.82 -8.84
C ASP A 358 -9.01 15.30 -8.67
N CYS A 359 -7.87 14.93 -8.05
CA CYS A 359 -7.52 13.52 -7.80
C CYS A 359 -8.42 12.89 -6.74
N GLU A 360 -8.75 13.61 -5.67
CA GLU A 360 -9.70 13.14 -4.67
C GLU A 360 -11.10 12.93 -5.29
N ALA A 361 -11.58 13.88 -6.09
CA ALA A 361 -12.88 13.77 -6.76
C ALA A 361 -12.94 12.54 -7.68
N ALA A 362 -11.87 12.28 -8.45
CA ALA A 362 -11.78 11.10 -9.31
C ALA A 362 -11.67 9.81 -8.49
N ALA A 363 -10.90 9.80 -7.40
CA ALA A 363 -10.82 8.66 -6.49
C ALA A 363 -12.18 8.34 -5.88
N ARG A 364 -12.96 9.34 -5.46
CA ARG A 364 -14.34 9.18 -5.00
C ARG A 364 -15.24 8.57 -6.08
N ALA A 365 -15.13 9.06 -7.30
CA ALA A 365 -15.94 8.56 -8.43
C ALA A 365 -15.61 7.10 -8.78
N LEU A 366 -14.34 6.70 -8.69
CA LEU A 366 -13.90 5.30 -8.88
C LEU A 366 -14.25 4.41 -7.68
N ALA A 367 -14.14 4.94 -6.45
CA ALA A 367 -14.52 4.23 -5.24
C ALA A 367 -16.03 3.86 -5.23
N TRP A 368 -16.89 4.72 -5.74
CA TRP A 368 -18.33 4.42 -5.92
C TRP A 368 -18.56 3.13 -6.71
N ARG A 369 -17.79 2.89 -7.78
CA ARG A 369 -17.90 1.68 -8.58
C ARG A 369 -17.55 0.40 -7.82
N LEU A 370 -16.74 0.52 -6.77
CA LEU A 370 -16.38 -0.62 -5.90
C LEU A 370 -17.43 -0.88 -4.82
N VAL A 371 -18.30 0.10 -4.51
CA VAL A 371 -19.32 0.01 -3.44
C VAL A 371 -20.65 -0.54 -3.97
N ASP A 372 -21.28 0.15 -4.91
CA ASP A 372 -22.71 -0.03 -5.17
C ASP A 372 -23.07 -0.58 -6.55
N ASP A 373 -22.37 -0.17 -7.61
CA ASP A 373 -22.91 -0.35 -8.96
C ASP A 373 -22.60 -1.70 -9.59
N ASP A 374 -21.51 -2.35 -9.21
CA ASP A 374 -21.12 -3.61 -9.85
C ASP A 374 -20.35 -4.54 -8.92
N PRO A 375 -21.06 -5.45 -8.20
CA PRO A 375 -20.40 -6.53 -7.47
C PRO A 375 -19.46 -7.33 -8.37
N ARG A 376 -19.76 -7.45 -9.68
CA ARG A 376 -18.94 -8.17 -10.64
C ARG A 376 -17.59 -7.50 -10.83
N LEU A 377 -17.56 -6.17 -10.94
CA LEU A 377 -16.30 -5.41 -11.05
C LEU A 377 -15.43 -5.63 -9.82
N ARG A 378 -15.99 -5.48 -8.62
CA ARG A 378 -15.26 -5.69 -7.36
C ARG A 378 -14.75 -7.12 -7.24
N ASN A 379 -15.57 -8.10 -7.57
CA ASN A 379 -15.23 -9.52 -7.45
C ASN A 379 -14.24 -9.98 -8.54
N ALA A 380 -14.13 -9.27 -9.64
CA ALA A 380 -13.18 -9.52 -10.70
C ALA A 380 -11.78 -8.89 -10.46
N LEU A 381 -11.61 -8.13 -9.36
CA LEU A 381 -10.28 -7.69 -8.94
C LEU A 381 -9.46 -8.89 -8.47
N ASP A 382 -8.28 -9.07 -9.02
CA ASP A 382 -7.31 -10.05 -8.53
C ASP A 382 -6.65 -9.58 -7.21
N PRO A 383 -5.87 -10.43 -6.52
CA PRO A 383 -5.24 -10.10 -5.24
C PRO A 383 -4.41 -8.83 -5.27
N GLN A 384 -3.57 -8.64 -6.29
CA GLN A 384 -2.73 -7.45 -6.48
C GLN A 384 -3.59 -6.18 -6.59
N HIS A 385 -4.68 -6.26 -7.36
CA HIS A 385 -5.56 -5.12 -7.56
C HIS A 385 -6.36 -4.77 -6.29
N VAL A 386 -6.75 -5.76 -5.48
CA VAL A 386 -7.41 -5.53 -4.18
C VAL A 386 -6.45 -4.80 -3.23
N ALA A 387 -5.20 -5.28 -3.09
CA ALA A 387 -4.20 -4.65 -2.23
C ALA A 387 -3.85 -3.23 -2.70
N SER A 388 -3.68 -3.05 -4.02
CA SER A 388 -3.38 -1.74 -4.62
C SER A 388 -4.52 -0.74 -4.46
N ALA A 389 -5.76 -1.16 -4.67
CA ALA A 389 -6.94 -0.32 -4.49
C ALA A 389 -7.12 0.07 -3.02
N LEU A 390 -6.97 -0.85 -2.07
CA LEU A 390 -6.99 -0.56 -0.63
C LEU A 390 -5.93 0.46 -0.25
N ASN A 391 -4.68 0.25 -0.70
CA ASN A 391 -3.58 1.17 -0.41
C ASN A 391 -3.84 2.57 -1.00
N ALA A 392 -4.44 2.64 -2.18
CA ALA A 392 -4.83 3.91 -2.79
C ALA A 392 -5.94 4.61 -1.99
N LEU A 393 -7.02 3.92 -1.68
CA LEU A 393 -8.15 4.45 -0.92
C LEU A 393 -7.74 4.96 0.46
N SER A 394 -6.71 4.35 1.06
CA SER A 394 -6.17 4.72 2.38
C SER A 394 -5.53 6.11 2.44
N LYS A 395 -5.34 6.76 1.28
CA LYS A 395 -4.85 8.15 1.20
C LYS A 395 -5.96 9.18 1.48
N TRP A 396 -7.21 8.75 1.42
CA TRP A 396 -8.38 9.58 1.73
C TRP A 396 -9.25 8.90 2.80
N PRO A 397 -8.72 8.70 4.02
CA PRO A 397 -9.37 7.92 5.06
C PRO A 397 -10.67 8.57 5.57
N ASP A 398 -10.76 9.89 5.51
CA ASP A 398 -11.90 10.66 5.98
C ASP A 398 -13.02 10.79 4.94
N THR A 399 -12.76 10.35 3.69
CA THR A 399 -13.74 10.37 2.61
C THR A 399 -14.72 9.19 2.75
N PRO A 400 -16.03 9.43 2.98
CA PRO A 400 -16.99 8.35 3.31
C PRO A 400 -17.06 7.25 2.24
N VAL A 401 -17.00 7.62 0.96
CA VAL A 401 -17.06 6.67 -0.16
C VAL A 401 -15.80 5.81 -0.21
N CYS A 402 -14.62 6.40 0.00
CA CYS A 402 -13.37 5.65 0.05
C CYS A 402 -13.37 4.65 1.23
N LYS A 403 -13.89 5.07 2.39
CA LYS A 403 -14.09 4.19 3.54
C LYS A 403 -15.08 3.05 3.22
N SER A 404 -16.17 3.34 2.51
CA SER A 404 -17.14 2.33 2.10
C SER A 404 -16.55 1.32 1.11
N ALA A 405 -15.78 1.78 0.12
CA ALA A 405 -15.08 0.91 -0.82
C ALA A 405 -14.02 0.04 -0.11
N ALA A 406 -13.26 0.63 0.79
CA ALA A 406 -12.29 -0.12 1.62
C ALA A 406 -12.99 -1.20 2.46
N ARG A 407 -14.16 -0.91 3.05
CA ARG A 407 -14.97 -1.91 3.77
C ARG A 407 -15.44 -3.06 2.88
N ALA A 408 -15.80 -2.75 1.64
CA ALA A 408 -16.23 -3.77 0.67
C ALA A 408 -15.06 -4.68 0.24
N LEU A 409 -13.88 -4.13 0.03
CA LEU A 409 -12.65 -4.88 -0.27
C LEU A 409 -12.16 -5.65 0.95
N ALA A 410 -12.25 -5.07 2.15
CA ALA A 410 -11.91 -5.74 3.40
C ALA A 410 -12.79 -6.98 3.64
N LEU A 411 -14.07 -6.92 3.29
CA LEU A 411 -14.97 -8.09 3.37
C LEU A 411 -14.47 -9.24 2.48
N ARG A 412 -14.05 -8.95 1.25
CA ARG A 412 -13.45 -9.96 0.37
C ARG A 412 -12.19 -10.59 0.98
N LEU A 413 -11.31 -9.76 1.55
CA LEU A 413 -10.12 -10.27 2.25
C LEU A 413 -10.48 -11.12 3.47
N ALA A 414 -11.57 -10.81 4.17
CA ALA A 414 -12.02 -11.60 5.30
C ALA A 414 -12.61 -12.95 4.88
N ASP A 415 -13.38 -12.98 3.79
CA ASP A 415 -14.19 -14.14 3.39
C ASP A 415 -13.45 -15.06 2.40
N GLU A 416 -12.68 -14.52 1.46
CA GLU A 416 -12.04 -15.26 0.38
C GLU A 416 -10.61 -15.73 0.77
N ARG A 417 -10.49 -16.98 1.22
CA ARG A 417 -9.20 -17.56 1.63
C ARG A 417 -8.19 -17.63 0.48
N ASP A 418 -8.65 -18.03 -0.71
CA ASP A 418 -7.77 -18.17 -1.87
C ASP A 418 -7.20 -16.83 -2.31
N LEU A 419 -8.00 -15.76 -2.25
CA LEU A 419 -7.54 -14.40 -2.51
C LEU A 419 -6.43 -14.00 -1.53
N ARG A 420 -6.62 -14.25 -0.22
CA ARG A 420 -5.59 -13.97 0.79
C ARG A 420 -4.31 -14.74 0.56
N ASN A 421 -4.45 -16.03 0.21
CA ASN A 421 -3.30 -16.91 0.02
C ASN A 421 -2.49 -16.57 -1.24
N SER A 422 -3.10 -15.94 -2.21
CA SER A 422 -2.46 -15.51 -3.46
C SER A 422 -1.72 -14.17 -3.34
N LEU A 423 -1.92 -13.42 -2.24
CA LEU A 423 -1.18 -12.17 -1.99
C LEU A 423 0.30 -12.44 -1.77
N ASN A 424 1.15 -11.70 -2.45
CA ASN A 424 2.58 -11.70 -2.20
C ASN A 424 2.93 -10.89 -0.93
N PRO A 425 4.18 -10.95 -0.42
CA PRO A 425 4.58 -10.27 0.81
C PRO A 425 4.29 -8.76 0.81
N GLN A 426 4.62 -8.07 -0.25
CA GLN A 426 4.38 -6.64 -0.41
C GLN A 426 2.88 -6.31 -0.38
N GLU A 427 2.07 -7.14 -1.02
CA GLU A 427 0.61 -6.96 -1.07
C GLU A 427 -0.03 -7.17 0.30
N VAL A 428 0.44 -8.16 1.09
CA VAL A 428 0.00 -8.37 2.47
C VAL A 428 0.33 -7.15 3.33
N ALA A 429 1.56 -6.65 3.29
CA ALA A 429 1.99 -5.47 4.05
C ALA A 429 1.20 -4.21 3.64
N ASN A 430 0.99 -4.00 2.34
CA ASN A 430 0.22 -2.88 1.81
C ASN A 430 -1.26 -2.95 2.22
N ALA A 431 -1.88 -4.13 2.14
CA ALA A 431 -3.27 -4.34 2.55
C ALA A 431 -3.45 -4.07 4.05
N LEU A 432 -2.57 -4.62 4.90
CA LEU A 432 -2.59 -4.35 6.34
C LEU A 432 -2.42 -2.86 6.65
N ASN A 433 -1.42 -2.21 6.03
CA ASN A 433 -1.19 -0.77 6.22
C ASN A 433 -2.40 0.07 5.78
N ALA A 434 -3.05 -0.31 4.69
CA ALA A 434 -4.27 0.36 4.23
C ALA A 434 -5.43 0.19 5.22
N LEU A 435 -5.71 -1.04 5.63
CA LEU A 435 -6.78 -1.36 6.60
C LEU A 435 -6.60 -0.60 7.92
N SER A 436 -5.34 -0.39 8.34
CA SER A 436 -4.99 0.30 9.59
C SER A 436 -5.38 1.78 9.63
N LYS A 437 -5.78 2.37 8.49
CA LYS A 437 -6.30 3.75 8.42
C LYS A 437 -7.73 3.85 8.93
N TRP A 438 -8.42 2.73 9.07
CA TRP A 438 -9.79 2.66 9.60
C TRP A 438 -9.88 1.64 10.76
N PRO A 439 -9.12 1.87 11.86
CA PRO A 439 -9.01 0.91 12.96
C PRO A 439 -10.34 0.61 13.64
N ASP A 440 -11.25 1.60 13.70
CA ASP A 440 -12.56 1.49 14.32
C ASP A 440 -13.61 0.84 13.43
N THR A 441 -13.23 0.42 12.22
CA THR A 441 -14.14 -0.25 11.29
C THR A 441 -14.08 -1.76 11.51
N PRO A 442 -15.18 -2.41 11.97
CA PRO A 442 -15.16 -3.85 12.30
C PRO A 442 -14.67 -4.73 11.13
N ARG A 443 -15.10 -4.46 9.89
CA ARG A 443 -14.69 -5.23 8.71
C ARG A 443 -13.18 -5.11 8.43
N CYS A 444 -12.59 -3.93 8.66
CA CYS A 444 -11.14 -3.74 8.51
C CYS A 444 -10.37 -4.53 9.57
N LYS A 445 -10.87 -4.54 10.82
CA LYS A 445 -10.33 -5.36 11.91
C LYS A 445 -10.40 -6.84 11.56
N THR A 446 -11.57 -7.34 11.10
CA THR A 446 -11.75 -8.74 10.69
C THR A 446 -10.82 -9.13 9.54
N ALA A 447 -10.67 -8.28 8.53
CA ALA A 447 -9.76 -8.52 7.41
C ALA A 447 -8.28 -8.55 7.86
N ALA A 448 -7.89 -7.64 8.74
CA ALA A 448 -6.55 -7.64 9.31
C ALA A 448 -6.27 -8.90 10.12
N ALA A 449 -7.22 -9.34 10.96
CA ALA A 449 -7.15 -10.61 11.70
C ALA A 449 -7.05 -11.81 10.75
N ALA A 450 -7.77 -11.79 9.62
CA ALA A 450 -7.72 -12.87 8.62
C ALA A 450 -6.41 -12.88 7.81
N LEU A 451 -5.72 -11.74 7.66
CA LEU A 451 -4.42 -11.62 6.99
C LEU A 451 -3.24 -11.94 7.92
N ALA A 452 -3.37 -11.63 9.21
CA ALA A 452 -2.31 -11.77 10.19
C ALA A 452 -1.69 -13.18 10.26
N PRO A 453 -2.45 -14.30 10.18
CA PRO A 453 -1.90 -15.65 10.14
C PRO A 453 -0.91 -15.90 9.00
N ARG A 454 -1.05 -15.20 7.85
CA ARG A 454 -0.06 -15.28 6.76
C ARG A 454 1.34 -14.81 7.21
N LEU A 455 1.40 -13.85 8.12
CA LEU A 455 2.67 -13.38 8.70
C LEU A 455 3.11 -14.23 9.89
N ALA A 456 2.18 -14.84 10.62
CA ALA A 456 2.49 -15.70 11.76
C ALA A 456 3.01 -17.07 11.33
N ASP A 457 2.34 -17.70 10.35
CA ASP A 457 2.53 -19.11 10.02
C ASP A 457 3.47 -19.33 8.82
N ASP A 458 3.50 -18.40 7.84
CA ASP A 458 4.30 -18.51 6.63
C ASP A 458 5.69 -17.84 6.81
N ALA A 459 6.70 -18.65 7.11
CA ALA A 459 8.07 -18.19 7.34
C ALA A 459 8.71 -17.64 6.06
N ASP A 460 8.42 -18.21 4.89
CA ASP A 460 9.00 -17.78 3.62
C ASP A 460 8.45 -16.40 3.22
N LEU A 461 7.14 -16.23 3.35
CA LEU A 461 6.49 -14.93 3.14
C LEU A 461 7.07 -13.88 4.09
N ARG A 462 7.16 -14.21 5.37
CA ARG A 462 7.68 -13.30 6.41
C ARG A 462 9.13 -12.92 6.14
N ASN A 463 9.97 -13.90 5.71
CA ASN A 463 11.38 -13.68 5.43
C ASN A 463 11.64 -12.89 4.15
N SER A 464 10.73 -12.87 3.21
CA SER A 464 10.84 -12.09 1.96
C SER A 464 10.39 -10.63 2.09
N LEU A 465 9.80 -10.23 3.23
CA LEU A 465 9.47 -8.83 3.48
C LEU A 465 10.73 -7.97 3.55
N ASN A 466 10.73 -6.85 2.85
CA ASN A 466 11.77 -5.85 2.96
C ASN A 466 11.62 -5.00 4.25
N PRO A 467 12.61 -4.17 4.64
CA PRO A 467 12.57 -3.38 5.88
C PRO A 467 11.32 -2.51 6.02
N GLN A 468 10.94 -1.80 4.96
CA GLN A 468 9.74 -0.95 4.94
C GLN A 468 8.46 -1.75 5.15
N GLU A 469 8.36 -2.92 4.52
CA GLU A 469 7.20 -3.79 4.64
C GLU A 469 7.06 -4.36 6.05
N VAL A 470 8.16 -4.74 6.70
CA VAL A 470 8.17 -5.18 8.10
C VAL A 470 7.67 -4.05 9.03
N ALA A 471 8.21 -2.84 8.89
CA ALA A 471 7.81 -1.70 9.70
C ALA A 471 6.33 -1.32 9.48
N ASN A 472 5.87 -1.35 8.23
CA ASN A 472 4.48 -1.05 7.87
C ASN A 472 3.51 -2.13 8.40
N ALA A 473 3.87 -3.41 8.28
CA ALA A 473 3.06 -4.50 8.80
C ALA A 473 2.94 -4.43 10.34
N LEU A 474 4.04 -4.22 11.05
CA LEU A 474 4.03 -4.04 12.51
C LEU A 474 3.17 -2.84 12.92
N ASN A 475 3.36 -1.68 12.26
CA ASN A 475 2.57 -0.49 12.56
C ASN A 475 1.07 -0.70 12.29
N ALA A 476 0.73 -1.45 11.25
CA ALA A 476 -0.66 -1.78 10.94
C ALA A 476 -1.27 -2.70 12.01
N LEU A 477 -0.60 -3.80 12.33
CA LEU A 477 -1.04 -4.76 13.35
C LEU A 477 -1.26 -4.10 14.71
N SER A 478 -0.42 -3.11 15.04
CA SER A 478 -0.47 -2.37 16.31
C SER A 478 -1.74 -1.53 16.52
N LYS A 479 -2.57 -1.37 15.48
CA LYS A 479 -3.87 -0.70 15.58
C LYS A 479 -4.93 -1.58 16.24
N TRP A 480 -4.68 -2.87 16.31
CA TRP A 480 -5.57 -3.87 16.93
C TRP A 480 -4.81 -4.75 17.93
N PRO A 481 -4.24 -4.15 18.99
CA PRO A 481 -3.35 -4.85 19.93
C PRO A 481 -4.04 -5.99 20.68
N ASP A 482 -5.37 -5.87 20.88
CA ASP A 482 -6.18 -6.86 21.60
C ASP A 482 -6.65 -8.02 20.71
N THR A 483 -6.29 -8.02 19.42
CA THR A 483 -6.63 -9.10 18.48
C THR A 483 -5.54 -10.18 18.53
N PRO A 484 -5.87 -11.43 18.92
CA PRO A 484 -4.88 -12.50 19.11
C PRO A 484 -4.02 -12.74 17.86
N ASP A 485 -4.65 -12.80 16.68
CA ASP A 485 -3.94 -13.04 15.41
C ASP A 485 -2.95 -11.90 15.08
N CYS A 486 -3.35 -10.64 15.34
CA CYS A 486 -2.47 -9.50 15.14
C CYS A 486 -1.27 -9.54 16.09
N LYS A 487 -1.49 -9.94 17.36
CA LYS A 487 -0.42 -10.14 18.34
C LYS A 487 0.51 -11.28 17.91
N ALA A 488 -0.03 -12.41 17.46
CA ALA A 488 0.76 -13.55 16.97
C ALA A 488 1.64 -13.16 15.78
N ALA A 489 1.09 -12.43 14.80
CA ALA A 489 1.83 -11.94 13.65
C ALA A 489 2.94 -10.96 14.03
N ALA A 490 2.66 -10.03 14.94
CA ALA A 490 3.66 -9.08 15.45
C ALA A 490 4.79 -9.81 16.20
N THR A 491 4.43 -10.80 17.03
CA THR A 491 5.40 -11.67 17.74
C THR A 491 6.28 -12.44 16.76
N ALA A 492 5.71 -12.94 15.65
CA ALA A 492 6.46 -13.66 14.63
C ALA A 492 7.37 -12.74 13.77
N LEU A 493 7.01 -11.46 13.62
CA LEU A 493 7.81 -10.46 12.89
C LEU A 493 8.95 -9.88 13.74
N ALA A 494 8.78 -9.76 15.05
CA ALA A 494 9.72 -9.15 15.96
C ALA A 494 11.14 -9.78 15.88
N PRO A 495 11.31 -11.11 15.82
CA PRO A 495 12.63 -11.75 15.68
C PRO A 495 13.40 -11.32 14.42
N ARG A 496 12.72 -10.92 13.34
CA ARG A 496 13.39 -10.37 12.16
C ARG A 496 14.17 -9.08 12.49
N LEU A 497 13.55 -8.21 13.31
CA LEU A 497 14.22 -7.00 13.78
C LEU A 497 15.29 -7.30 14.84
N ALA A 498 15.10 -8.32 15.65
CA ALA A 498 16.07 -8.71 16.66
C ALA A 498 17.35 -9.33 16.05
N ASN A 499 17.19 -10.22 15.07
CA ASN A 499 18.26 -11.10 14.61
C ASN A 499 18.91 -10.65 13.31
N ASP A 500 18.21 -9.91 12.43
CA ASP A 500 18.73 -9.46 11.14
C ASP A 500 19.26 -8.03 11.23
N ALA A 501 20.58 -7.90 11.41
CA ALA A 501 21.27 -6.61 11.47
C ALA A 501 21.17 -5.85 10.12
N GLY A 502 21.19 -6.56 8.98
CA GLY A 502 21.07 -5.97 7.65
C GLY A 502 19.70 -5.28 7.49
N LEU A 503 18.63 -6.00 7.85
CA LEU A 503 17.27 -5.45 7.84
C LEU A 503 17.14 -4.25 8.78
N ARG A 504 17.63 -4.37 10.05
CA ARG A 504 17.59 -3.26 11.00
C ARG A 504 18.29 -2.01 10.48
N ASN A 505 19.48 -2.17 9.93
CA ASN A 505 20.30 -1.04 9.46
C ASN A 505 19.72 -0.37 8.21
N ALA A 506 18.94 -1.09 7.43
CA ALA A 506 18.26 -0.55 6.25
C ALA A 506 17.00 0.25 6.55
N LEU A 507 16.45 0.18 7.79
CA LEU A 507 15.30 0.97 8.19
C LEU A 507 15.64 2.47 8.21
N ASN A 508 14.81 3.29 7.61
CA ASN A 508 14.89 4.73 7.69
C ASN A 508 14.35 5.26 9.05
N PRO A 509 14.55 6.55 9.39
CA PRO A 509 14.11 7.11 10.68
C PRO A 509 12.62 6.91 10.98
N GLN A 510 11.76 7.09 9.99
CA GLN A 510 10.30 6.89 10.14
C GLN A 510 9.96 5.42 10.41
N GLU A 511 10.63 4.50 9.73
CA GLU A 511 10.41 3.06 9.88
C GLU A 511 10.86 2.57 11.26
N VAL A 512 12.00 3.08 11.76
CA VAL A 512 12.46 2.81 13.14
C VAL A 512 11.43 3.30 14.16
N ALA A 513 10.92 4.53 13.99
CA ALA A 513 9.91 5.10 14.87
C ALA A 513 8.60 4.28 14.84
N ASN A 514 8.15 3.90 13.66
CA ASN A 514 6.94 3.10 13.48
C ASN A 514 7.08 1.70 14.09
N ALA A 515 8.23 1.04 13.89
CA ALA A 515 8.50 -0.27 14.44
C ALA A 515 8.53 -0.24 15.98
N LEU A 516 9.25 0.70 16.58
CA LEU A 516 9.31 0.86 18.04
C LEU A 516 7.93 1.16 18.64
N ASN A 517 7.18 2.10 18.04
CA ASN A 517 5.82 2.41 18.48
C ASN A 517 4.88 1.21 18.36
N ALA A 518 5.02 0.41 17.31
CA ALA A 518 4.23 -0.80 17.12
C ALA A 518 4.55 -1.87 18.18
N LEU A 519 5.83 -2.20 18.37
CA LEU A 519 6.29 -3.18 19.36
C LEU A 519 5.84 -2.83 20.78
N SER A 520 5.78 -1.53 21.10
CA SER A 520 5.37 -1.02 22.42
C SER A 520 3.90 -1.30 22.77
N LYS A 521 3.09 -1.75 21.82
CA LYS A 521 1.69 -2.17 22.08
C LYS A 521 1.60 -3.54 22.75
N TRP A 522 2.69 -4.31 22.71
CA TRP A 522 2.79 -5.63 23.36
C TRP A 522 4.03 -5.68 24.26
N PRO A 523 4.09 -4.84 25.32
CA PRO A 523 5.29 -4.69 26.14
C PRO A 523 5.67 -5.96 26.90
N ASP A 524 4.67 -6.81 27.22
CA ASP A 524 4.86 -8.05 27.95
C ASP A 524 5.29 -9.23 27.06
N THR A 525 5.42 -9.03 25.74
CA THR A 525 5.86 -10.03 24.78
C THR A 525 7.38 -10.03 24.68
N PRO A 526 8.08 -11.12 25.04
CA PRO A 526 9.55 -11.18 25.07
C PRO A 526 10.20 -10.81 23.71
N ASP A 527 9.64 -11.33 22.61
CA ASP A 527 10.16 -11.07 21.27
C ASP A 527 10.06 -9.58 20.89
N CYS A 528 8.94 -8.91 21.27
CA CYS A 528 8.76 -7.48 21.04
C CYS A 528 9.77 -6.67 21.86
N LYS A 529 10.00 -7.04 23.12
CA LYS A 529 11.04 -6.43 23.98
C LYS A 529 12.43 -6.60 23.36
N THR A 530 12.79 -7.81 22.94
CA THR A 530 14.08 -8.12 22.31
C THR A 530 14.29 -7.30 21.04
N ALA A 531 13.27 -7.21 20.18
CA ALA A 531 13.34 -6.40 18.96
C ALA A 531 13.49 -4.91 19.25
N ALA A 532 12.76 -4.38 20.22
CA ALA A 532 12.89 -2.98 20.64
C ALA A 532 14.28 -2.69 21.21
N THR A 533 14.82 -3.58 22.04
CA THR A 533 16.18 -3.52 22.58
C THR A 533 17.22 -3.52 21.46
N ALA A 534 17.03 -4.35 20.42
CA ALA A 534 17.94 -4.40 19.27
C ALA A 534 17.87 -3.16 18.36
N LEU A 535 16.73 -2.44 18.34
CA LEU A 535 16.56 -1.20 17.57
C LEU A 535 17.06 0.03 18.30
N ALA A 536 16.99 0.06 19.65
CA ALA A 536 17.31 1.22 20.48
C ALA A 536 18.73 1.77 20.25
N PRO A 537 19.81 0.96 20.11
CA PRO A 537 21.16 1.46 19.87
C PRO A 537 21.30 2.32 18.61
N ARG A 538 20.49 2.09 17.57
CA ARG A 538 20.54 2.94 16.37
C ARG A 538 20.23 4.42 16.65
N LEU A 539 19.40 4.69 17.66
CA LEU A 539 19.08 6.06 18.09
C LEU A 539 20.25 6.70 18.84
N VAL A 540 21.17 5.89 19.41
CA VAL A 540 22.35 6.36 20.11
C VAL A 540 23.51 6.56 19.14
N ASP A 541 23.81 5.54 18.35
CA ASP A 541 24.99 5.45 17.51
C ASP A 541 24.86 6.29 16.23
N GLU A 542 23.66 6.36 15.65
CA GLU A 542 23.41 7.07 14.41
C GLU A 542 22.81 8.46 14.66
N ARG A 543 23.69 9.47 14.92
CA ARG A 543 23.25 10.85 15.12
C ARG A 543 22.42 11.38 13.94
N GLY A 544 22.75 11.01 12.72
CA GLY A 544 21.99 11.37 11.51
C GLY A 544 20.56 10.87 11.56
N LEU A 545 20.35 9.59 11.88
CA LEU A 545 19.04 8.98 12.04
C LEU A 545 18.23 9.68 13.14
N ARG A 546 18.83 9.84 14.33
CA ARG A 546 18.18 10.49 15.46
C ARG A 546 17.77 11.93 15.14
N ASN A 547 18.60 12.69 14.43
CA ASN A 547 18.30 14.07 14.07
C ASN A 547 17.25 14.19 12.94
N ALA A 548 17.09 13.16 12.11
CA ALA A 548 16.07 13.12 11.07
C ALA A 548 14.66 12.76 11.59
N LEU A 549 14.53 12.34 12.85
CA LEU A 549 13.20 12.12 13.46
C LEU A 549 12.47 13.47 13.58
N ASN A 550 11.25 13.53 13.09
CA ASN A 550 10.37 14.68 13.28
C ASN A 550 9.81 14.72 14.72
N PRO A 551 9.13 15.81 15.15
CA PRO A 551 8.57 15.93 16.50
C PRO A 551 7.70 14.77 16.92
N GLN A 552 6.77 14.35 16.08
CA GLN A 552 5.87 13.21 16.31
C GLN A 552 6.65 11.91 16.54
N HIS A 553 7.68 11.67 15.72
CA HIS A 553 8.52 10.48 15.86
C HIS A 553 9.28 10.48 17.18
N VAL A 554 9.83 11.63 17.61
CA VAL A 554 10.54 11.73 18.88
C VAL A 554 9.60 11.42 20.06
N ALA A 555 8.40 11.99 20.07
CA ALA A 555 7.41 11.73 21.12
C ALA A 555 6.97 10.25 21.13
N ASN A 556 6.67 9.69 19.97
CA ASN A 556 6.23 8.30 19.83
C ASN A 556 7.32 7.30 20.24
N VAL A 557 8.56 7.55 19.83
CA VAL A 557 9.72 6.69 20.18
C VAL A 557 10.00 6.77 21.68
N SER A 558 10.00 7.99 22.26
CA SER A 558 10.17 8.15 23.71
C SER A 558 9.11 7.38 24.47
N ASN A 559 7.83 7.50 24.06
CA ASN A 559 6.74 6.74 24.67
C ASN A 559 6.88 5.22 24.46
N ALA A 560 7.38 4.79 23.31
CA ALA A 560 7.62 3.37 23.04
C ALA A 560 8.71 2.81 23.97
N LEU A 561 9.85 3.47 24.04
CA LEU A 561 10.98 3.07 24.89
C LEU A 561 10.59 3.00 26.37
N SER A 562 9.69 3.90 26.82
CA SER A 562 9.22 3.98 28.21
C SER A 562 8.40 2.77 28.67
N LYS A 563 8.04 1.85 27.75
CA LYS A 563 7.41 0.59 28.09
C LYS A 563 8.39 -0.45 28.65
N TRP A 564 9.69 -0.23 28.44
CA TRP A 564 10.76 -1.08 28.94
C TRP A 564 11.82 -0.26 29.68
N PRO A 565 11.43 0.42 30.80
CA PRO A 565 12.31 1.36 31.50
C PRO A 565 13.55 0.70 32.11
N ASP A 566 13.41 -0.59 32.44
CA ASP A 566 14.48 -1.40 33.06
C ASP A 566 15.51 -1.94 32.04
N THR A 567 15.32 -1.64 30.75
CA THR A 567 16.21 -2.12 29.70
C THR A 567 17.26 -1.07 29.40
N ARG A 568 18.54 -1.39 29.61
CA ARG A 568 19.67 -0.45 29.46
C ARG A 568 19.71 0.25 28.10
N ASP A 569 19.48 -0.48 27.02
CA ASP A 569 19.56 0.10 25.67
C ASP A 569 18.39 1.05 25.41
N CYS A 570 17.19 0.73 25.91
CA CYS A 570 16.04 1.62 25.83
C CYS A 570 16.25 2.88 26.66
N GLU A 571 16.81 2.75 27.85
CA GLU A 571 17.19 3.89 28.71
C GLU A 571 18.23 4.79 28.01
N THR A 572 19.28 4.19 27.43
CA THR A 572 20.33 4.94 26.74
C THR A 572 19.78 5.69 25.53
N ALA A 573 18.89 5.05 24.75
CA ALA A 573 18.21 5.69 23.63
C ALA A 573 17.27 6.82 24.08
N ALA A 574 16.52 6.61 25.16
CA ALA A 574 15.67 7.65 25.74
C ALA A 574 16.49 8.86 26.21
N ASN A 575 17.64 8.62 26.85
CA ASN A 575 18.57 9.68 27.23
C ASN A 575 19.08 10.48 26.03
N ALA A 576 19.40 9.82 24.92
CA ALA A 576 19.84 10.48 23.69
C ALA A 576 18.74 11.35 23.06
N LEU A 577 17.48 10.89 23.09
CA LEU A 577 16.32 11.70 22.65
C LEU A 577 16.01 12.83 23.61
N ALA A 578 16.14 12.60 24.91
CA ALA A 578 15.98 13.63 25.95
C ALA A 578 16.97 14.77 25.76
N LEU A 579 18.25 14.49 25.51
CA LEU A 579 19.25 15.54 25.21
C LEU A 579 18.84 16.33 23.97
N ARG A 580 18.37 15.67 22.92
CA ARG A 580 17.88 16.42 21.75
C ARG A 580 16.68 17.31 22.06
N LEU A 581 15.72 16.81 22.86
CA LEU A 581 14.59 17.63 23.32
C LEU A 581 15.03 18.80 24.21
N ALA A 582 16.05 18.60 25.03
CA ALA A 582 16.58 19.66 25.89
C ALA A 582 17.30 20.76 25.07
N ASP A 583 18.04 20.37 24.05
CA ASP A 583 18.94 21.30 23.33
C ASP A 583 18.27 21.95 22.11
N ASP A 584 17.32 21.26 21.43
CA ASP A 584 16.67 21.75 20.20
C ASP A 584 15.34 22.46 20.51
N ALA A 585 15.38 23.79 20.60
CA ALA A 585 14.20 24.62 20.82
C ALA A 585 13.23 24.56 19.65
N GLY A 586 13.71 24.41 18.39
CA GLY A 586 12.90 24.29 17.21
C GLY A 586 12.05 23.01 17.25
N LEU A 587 12.68 21.88 17.58
CA LEU A 587 11.99 20.61 17.78
C LEU A 587 10.92 20.70 18.87
N ARG A 588 11.28 21.26 20.05
CA ARG A 588 10.33 21.41 21.16
C ARG A 588 9.12 22.24 20.79
N ASN A 589 9.34 23.37 20.11
CA ASN A 589 8.25 24.27 19.72
C ASN A 589 7.36 23.70 18.62
N ALA A 590 7.86 22.76 17.83
CA ALA A 590 7.10 22.06 16.80
C ALA A 590 6.26 20.88 17.33
N LEU A 591 6.47 20.41 18.57
CA LEU A 591 5.62 19.38 19.19
C LEU A 591 4.18 19.91 19.35
N ASN A 592 3.20 19.15 18.99
CA ASN A 592 1.81 19.46 19.32
C ASN A 592 1.52 19.15 20.82
N PRO A 593 0.38 19.61 21.38
CA PRO A 593 0.06 19.39 22.81
C PRO A 593 0.12 17.94 23.25
N GLN A 594 -0.42 17.02 22.48
CA GLN A 594 -0.41 15.57 22.76
C GLN A 594 1.02 14.99 22.73
N GLU A 595 1.86 15.46 21.82
CA GLU A 595 3.26 15.05 21.73
C GLU A 595 4.09 15.55 22.93
N VAL A 596 3.82 16.77 23.43
CA VAL A 596 4.41 17.28 24.67
C VAL A 596 4.06 16.38 25.86
N THR A 597 2.77 16.06 26.01
CA THR A 597 2.28 15.15 27.05
C THR A 597 2.93 13.77 26.95
N SER A 598 3.00 13.21 25.76
CA SER A 598 3.59 11.89 25.52
C SER A 598 5.08 11.86 25.88
N ALA A 599 5.82 12.89 25.50
CA ALA A 599 7.23 13.04 25.83
C ALA A 599 7.45 13.19 27.34
N LEU A 600 6.68 14.06 28.03
CA LEU A 600 6.76 14.23 29.48
C LEU A 600 6.50 12.93 30.24
N ASN A 601 5.37 12.25 29.88
CA ASN A 601 5.02 10.98 30.50
C ASN A 601 6.08 9.90 30.27
N ALA A 602 6.66 9.85 29.07
CA ALA A 602 7.72 8.90 28.75
C ALA A 602 8.99 9.16 29.57
N LEU A 603 9.47 10.39 29.54
CA LEU A 603 10.73 10.76 30.22
C LEU A 603 10.64 10.63 31.75
N SER A 604 9.46 10.83 32.35
CA SER A 604 9.22 10.64 33.77
C SER A 604 9.40 9.20 34.28
N LYS A 605 9.57 8.21 33.37
CA LYS A 605 9.84 6.81 33.72
C LYS A 605 11.31 6.56 34.09
N TRP A 606 12.19 7.51 33.85
CA TRP A 606 13.61 7.46 34.20
C TRP A 606 13.99 8.59 35.19
N PRO A 607 13.51 8.54 36.44
CA PRO A 607 13.83 9.53 37.43
C PRO A 607 15.33 9.49 37.78
N GLY A 608 15.91 10.63 38.08
CA GLY A 608 17.33 10.77 38.43
C GLY A 608 18.28 10.75 37.21
N ARG A 609 17.78 10.71 36.00
CA ARG A 609 18.59 10.85 34.79
C ARG A 609 18.65 12.31 34.34
N ALA A 610 19.83 12.93 34.48
CA ALA A 610 20.03 14.35 34.21
C ALA A 610 19.56 14.80 32.81
N SER A 611 19.69 13.96 31.78
CA SER A 611 19.19 14.27 30.44
C SER A 611 17.66 14.31 30.37
N CYS A 612 16.99 13.36 31.02
CA CYS A 612 15.53 13.32 31.09
C CYS A 612 15.00 14.50 31.93
N GLU A 613 15.63 14.82 33.08
CA GLU A 613 15.25 15.95 33.92
C GLU A 613 15.38 17.27 33.16
N LYS A 614 16.49 17.51 32.44
CA LYS A 614 16.66 18.68 31.58
C LYS A 614 15.59 18.81 30.50
N ALA A 615 15.23 17.70 29.88
CA ALA A 615 14.18 17.69 28.85
C ALA A 615 12.80 17.96 29.47
N ILE A 616 12.48 17.35 30.60
CA ILE A 616 11.24 17.61 31.35
C ILE A 616 11.15 19.09 31.75
N ASP A 617 12.23 19.67 32.27
CA ASP A 617 12.28 21.08 32.63
C ASP A 617 12.09 22.01 31.41
N ALA A 618 12.73 21.69 30.29
CA ALA A 618 12.55 22.43 29.04
C ALA A 618 11.11 22.34 28.47
N LEU A 619 10.46 21.20 28.56
CA LEU A 619 9.05 21.01 28.18
C LEU A 619 8.10 21.71 29.17
N ALA A 620 8.43 21.69 30.47
CA ALA A 620 7.70 22.40 31.51
C ALA A 620 7.72 23.90 31.30
N ARG A 621 8.88 24.49 30.95
CA ARG A 621 9.00 25.92 30.58
C ARG A 621 8.08 26.27 29.42
N ARG A 622 8.02 25.40 28.42
CA ARG A 622 7.10 25.60 27.29
C ARG A 622 5.64 25.56 27.73
N LEU A 623 5.25 24.60 28.56
CA LEU A 623 3.88 24.53 29.10
C LEU A 623 3.56 25.73 29.98
N ALA A 624 4.53 26.23 30.74
CA ALA A 624 4.33 27.43 31.57
C ALA A 624 4.18 28.72 30.75
N ALA A 625 4.93 28.84 29.64
CA ALA A 625 4.93 30.02 28.79
C ALA A 625 3.81 30.04 27.74
N ASP A 626 3.49 28.90 27.16
CA ASP A 626 2.55 28.78 26.02
C ASP A 626 1.12 28.44 26.49
N HIS A 627 0.28 29.50 26.55
CA HIS A 627 -1.12 29.39 26.93
C HIS A 627 -1.92 28.49 25.97
N ASP A 628 -1.68 28.63 24.67
CA ASP A 628 -2.47 27.92 23.66
C ASP A 628 -2.20 26.42 23.71
N VAL A 629 -0.94 26.00 23.88
CA VAL A 629 -0.58 24.60 24.11
C VAL A 629 -1.28 24.05 25.35
N ARG A 630 -1.28 24.83 26.50
CA ARG A 630 -1.94 24.36 27.71
C ARG A 630 -3.45 24.20 27.54
N HIS A 631 -4.10 25.18 26.89
CA HIS A 631 -5.58 25.13 26.68
C HIS A 631 -6.00 24.04 25.68
N ALA A 632 -5.16 23.69 24.72
CA ALA A 632 -5.41 22.61 23.78
C ALA A 632 -5.29 21.20 24.39
N LEU A 633 -4.73 21.07 25.62
CA LEU A 633 -4.64 19.79 26.32
C LEU A 633 -6.03 19.31 26.75
N GLY A 634 -6.40 18.10 26.36
CA GLY A 634 -7.60 17.42 26.84
C GLY A 634 -7.45 16.85 28.25
N ALA A 635 -8.51 16.26 28.76
CA ALA A 635 -8.54 15.71 30.13
C ALA A 635 -7.42 14.69 30.39
N GLN A 636 -7.22 13.75 29.48
CA GLN A 636 -6.17 12.73 29.58
C GLN A 636 -4.78 13.36 29.55
N ASP A 637 -4.56 14.37 28.68
CA ASP A 637 -3.28 15.02 28.54
C ASP A 637 -2.91 15.83 29.79
N VAL A 638 -3.90 16.51 30.39
CA VAL A 638 -3.70 17.24 31.66
C VAL A 638 -3.33 16.26 32.79
N ALA A 639 -4.05 15.13 32.89
CA ALA A 639 -3.75 14.14 33.92
C ALA A 639 -2.36 13.54 33.79
N LEU A 640 -1.97 13.15 32.57
CA LEU A 640 -0.66 12.57 32.25
C LEU A 640 0.47 13.58 32.47
N SER A 641 0.30 14.83 31.98
CA SER A 641 1.31 15.89 32.13
C SER A 641 1.52 16.26 33.57
N LEU A 642 0.41 16.43 34.33
CA LEU A 642 0.49 16.77 35.73
C LEU A 642 1.14 15.65 36.56
N ASN A 643 0.78 14.39 36.27
CA ASN A 643 1.43 13.25 36.93
C ASN A 643 2.92 13.15 36.60
N ALA A 644 3.32 13.39 35.35
CA ALA A 644 4.73 13.41 34.96
C ALA A 644 5.52 14.53 35.66
N LEU A 645 5.01 15.77 35.62
CA LEU A 645 5.62 16.93 36.27
C LEU A 645 5.73 16.76 37.80
N SER A 646 4.74 16.09 38.40
CA SER A 646 4.74 15.82 39.85
C SER A 646 5.90 14.93 40.33
N ASN A 647 6.61 14.28 39.42
CA ASN A 647 7.84 13.53 39.72
C ASN A 647 9.09 14.41 39.78
N SER A 648 9.05 15.64 39.25
CA SER A 648 10.20 16.52 39.08
C SER A 648 9.96 17.91 39.72
N LEU A 649 9.24 17.98 40.85
CA LEU A 649 8.86 19.21 41.50
C LEU A 649 10.03 19.96 42.17
N ALA A 650 11.25 19.43 42.17
CA ALA A 650 12.44 20.15 42.51
C ALA A 650 12.70 21.35 41.57
N GLU A 651 12.35 21.17 40.28
CA GLU A 651 12.57 22.19 39.27
C GLU A 651 11.48 23.28 39.28
N VAL A 652 11.89 24.55 39.21
CA VAL A 652 10.97 25.71 39.26
C VAL A 652 9.95 25.69 38.12
N ALA A 653 10.39 25.39 36.89
CA ALA A 653 9.51 25.36 35.74
C ALA A 653 8.48 24.22 35.85
N CYS A 654 8.87 23.07 36.41
CA CYS A 654 7.93 21.96 36.64
C CYS A 654 6.86 22.33 37.64
N ARG A 655 7.23 23.03 38.75
CA ARG A 655 6.24 23.55 39.71
C ARG A 655 5.28 24.53 39.07
N GLN A 656 5.81 25.52 38.30
CA GLN A 656 4.98 26.53 37.65
C GLN A 656 4.00 25.89 36.64
N ALA A 657 4.48 25.01 35.80
CA ALA A 657 3.62 24.28 34.84
C ALA A 657 2.59 23.42 35.55
N ALA A 658 2.98 22.69 36.60
CA ALA A 658 2.08 21.86 37.39
C ALA A 658 0.98 22.67 38.08
N LEU A 659 1.30 23.87 38.60
CA LEU A 659 0.31 24.78 39.20
C LEU A 659 -0.76 25.15 38.16
N LEU A 660 -0.32 25.70 37.03
CA LEU A 660 -1.20 26.14 35.95
C LEU A 660 -2.08 25.00 35.40
N LEU A 661 -1.54 23.76 35.32
CA LEU A 661 -2.32 22.61 34.91
C LEU A 661 -3.29 22.11 36.00
N ALA A 662 -2.91 22.20 37.29
CA ALA A 662 -3.73 21.76 38.41
C ALA A 662 -4.99 22.62 38.63
N GLU A 663 -5.00 23.86 38.14
CA GLU A 663 -6.16 24.73 38.19
C GLU A 663 -7.31 24.27 37.24
N ARG A 664 -6.98 23.62 36.15
CA ARG A 664 -7.92 23.28 35.08
C ARG A 664 -8.98 22.20 35.42
N PRO A 665 -8.65 21.05 36.04
CA PRO A 665 -9.63 20.04 36.38
C PRO A 665 -10.75 20.56 37.27
N GLY A 666 -12.02 20.28 36.89
CA GLY A 666 -13.22 20.77 37.59
C GLY A 666 -13.61 22.21 37.25
N SER A 667 -12.94 22.85 36.28
CA SER A 667 -13.41 24.12 35.70
C SER A 667 -14.55 23.91 34.72
N ALA A 668 -15.17 24.97 34.25
CA ALA A 668 -16.20 24.92 33.22
C ALA A 668 -15.67 24.37 31.90
N GLU A 669 -14.40 24.62 31.57
CA GLU A 669 -13.75 24.17 30.34
C GLU A 669 -13.30 22.71 30.42
N LEU A 670 -12.96 22.20 31.61
CA LEU A 670 -12.47 20.86 31.81
C LEU A 670 -13.13 20.21 33.05
N PRO A 671 -14.43 19.87 32.94
CA PRO A 671 -15.19 19.30 34.06
C PRO A 671 -14.73 17.86 34.35
N TRP A 672 -14.86 17.44 35.61
CA TRP A 672 -14.45 16.11 36.09
C TRP A 672 -15.00 14.92 35.27
N GLN A 673 -16.16 15.11 34.63
CA GLN A 673 -16.79 14.05 33.81
C GLN A 673 -15.99 13.69 32.58
N GLN A 674 -15.13 14.57 32.08
CA GLN A 674 -14.28 14.30 30.91
C GLN A 674 -13.08 13.40 31.19
N PHE A 675 -12.74 13.22 32.47
CA PHE A 675 -11.65 12.33 32.87
C PHE A 675 -12.17 10.89 32.98
N ASP A 676 -11.43 9.94 32.44
CA ASP A 676 -11.64 8.51 32.74
C ASP A 676 -11.11 8.16 34.14
N MET A 677 -11.29 6.90 34.56
CA MET A 677 -10.87 6.47 35.89
C MET A 677 -9.33 6.54 36.08
N LEU A 678 -8.57 6.22 35.02
CA LEU A 678 -7.11 6.35 35.02
C LEU A 678 -6.67 7.79 35.19
N GLY A 679 -7.28 8.71 34.45
CA GLY A 679 -7.01 10.14 34.54
C GLY A 679 -7.30 10.70 35.94
N LEU A 680 -8.43 10.31 36.55
CA LEU A 680 -8.78 10.71 37.92
C LEU A 680 -7.77 10.17 38.95
N ALA A 681 -7.32 8.94 38.78
CA ALA A 681 -6.32 8.31 39.63
C ALA A 681 -4.93 9.00 39.52
N GLN A 682 -4.52 9.31 38.31
CA GLN A 682 -3.27 10.02 38.02
C GLN A 682 -3.30 11.46 38.58
N LEU A 683 -4.42 12.17 38.39
CA LEU A 683 -4.64 13.49 39.00
C LEU A 683 -4.57 13.44 40.53
N GLY A 684 -5.25 12.48 41.13
CA GLY A 684 -5.22 12.30 42.57
C GLY A 684 -3.77 12.12 43.10
N ASN A 685 -3.00 11.25 42.43
CA ASN A 685 -1.60 11.04 42.80
C ASN A 685 -0.75 12.31 42.64
N ALA A 686 -0.91 13.03 41.54
CA ALA A 686 -0.18 14.27 41.28
C ALA A 686 -0.55 15.40 42.28
N LEU A 687 -1.84 15.60 42.50
CA LEU A 687 -2.35 16.61 43.45
C LEU A 687 -1.89 16.32 44.89
N SER A 688 -1.80 15.03 45.26
CA SER A 688 -1.27 14.61 46.57
C SER A 688 0.20 15.01 46.72
N ARG A 689 1.02 14.88 45.67
CA ARG A 689 2.42 15.26 45.69
C ARG A 689 2.58 16.79 45.74
N LEU A 690 1.78 17.52 44.97
CA LEU A 690 1.79 19.01 44.99
C LEU A 690 1.49 19.53 46.40
N ARG A 691 0.52 18.96 47.09
CA ARG A 691 0.14 19.31 48.43
C ARG A 691 1.27 19.18 49.48
N HIS A 692 2.23 18.28 49.24
CA HIS A 692 3.37 18.06 50.16
C HIS A 692 4.55 19.01 49.93
N LEU A 693 4.43 19.98 49.00
CA LEU A 693 5.42 21.04 48.85
C LEU A 693 5.33 22.03 50.02
N ASP A 694 6.47 22.59 50.40
CA ASP A 694 6.55 23.63 51.42
C ASP A 694 6.17 25.02 50.86
N ASP A 695 4.99 25.10 50.25
CA ASP A 695 4.44 26.30 49.64
C ASP A 695 2.92 26.28 49.82
N GLU A 696 2.39 27.37 50.46
CA GLU A 696 0.99 27.47 50.84
C GLU A 696 0.03 27.42 49.65
N GLN A 697 0.41 27.98 48.49
CA GLN A 697 -0.38 27.97 47.27
C GLN A 697 -0.62 26.54 46.78
N PHE A 698 0.44 25.73 46.72
CA PHE A 698 0.37 24.33 46.31
C PHE A 698 -0.37 23.48 47.31
N GLN A 699 -0.18 23.71 48.60
CA GLN A 699 -0.88 22.97 49.65
C GLN A 699 -2.37 23.22 49.61
N THR A 700 -2.79 24.48 49.44
CA THR A 700 -4.19 24.88 49.34
C THR A 700 -4.84 24.34 48.09
N LEU A 701 -4.25 24.59 46.89
CA LEU A 701 -4.78 24.12 45.61
C LEU A 701 -4.88 22.57 45.59
N GLY A 702 -3.81 21.88 45.99
CA GLY A 702 -3.79 20.42 46.04
C GLY A 702 -4.86 19.86 46.97
N SER A 703 -5.06 20.43 48.12
CA SER A 703 -6.07 20.01 49.09
C SER A 703 -7.51 20.23 48.59
N ASP A 704 -7.78 21.40 48.01
CA ASP A 704 -9.13 21.75 47.52
C ASP A 704 -9.52 20.94 46.30
N LYS A 705 -8.58 20.72 45.35
CA LYS A 705 -8.81 19.87 44.19
C LYS A 705 -8.98 18.39 44.57
N LEU A 706 -8.26 17.90 45.60
CA LEU A 706 -8.45 16.54 46.12
C LEU A 706 -9.82 16.37 46.79
N LYS A 707 -10.31 17.38 47.56
CA LYS A 707 -11.67 17.36 48.11
C LYS A 707 -12.73 17.35 47.02
N ALA A 708 -12.56 18.18 45.98
CA ALA A 708 -13.47 18.21 44.82
C ALA A 708 -13.47 16.86 44.03
N LEU A 709 -12.29 16.27 43.82
CA LEU A 709 -12.14 14.93 43.22
C LEU A 709 -12.86 13.87 44.05
N ALA A 710 -12.71 13.87 45.37
CA ALA A 710 -13.41 12.94 46.25
C ALA A 710 -14.93 13.09 46.15
N GLY A 711 -15.44 14.30 46.16
CA GLY A 711 -16.87 14.57 45.97
C GLY A 711 -17.41 14.10 44.62
N HIS A 712 -16.59 14.28 43.55
CA HIS A 712 -16.96 13.75 42.22
C HIS A 712 -17.02 12.23 42.21
N LEU A 713 -16.02 11.55 42.75
CA LEU A 713 -15.97 10.07 42.83
C LEU A 713 -17.10 9.53 43.74
N GLU A 714 -17.47 10.25 44.79
CA GLU A 714 -18.60 9.87 45.64
C GLU A 714 -19.93 9.93 44.90
N LEU A 715 -20.16 10.98 44.10
CA LEU A 715 -21.36 11.13 43.26
C LEU A 715 -21.44 10.09 42.14
N HIS A 716 -20.28 9.60 41.67
CA HIS A 716 -20.14 8.67 40.53
C HIS A 716 -19.51 7.34 40.92
N ARG A 717 -19.97 6.73 42.02
CA ARG A 717 -19.42 5.48 42.59
C ARG A 717 -19.36 4.31 41.58
N ALA A 718 -20.29 4.26 40.63
CA ALA A 718 -20.32 3.25 39.59
C ALA A 718 -19.02 3.21 38.74
N ARG A 719 -18.22 4.29 38.71
CA ARG A 719 -16.91 4.29 38.04
C ARG A 719 -15.92 3.29 38.63
N PHE A 720 -16.06 2.92 39.89
CA PHE A 720 -15.21 1.89 40.49
C PHE A 720 -15.48 0.48 39.90
N GLU A 721 -16.68 0.20 39.35
CA GLU A 721 -17.00 -1.07 38.72
C GLU A 721 -16.08 -1.43 37.56
N SER A 722 -15.60 -0.44 36.82
CA SER A 722 -14.67 -0.60 35.70
C SER A 722 -13.19 -0.36 36.07
N ALA A 723 -12.92 0.06 37.32
CA ALA A 723 -11.58 0.41 37.75
C ALA A 723 -10.64 -0.82 37.85
N SER A 724 -9.40 -0.60 37.42
CA SER A 724 -8.30 -1.55 37.62
C SER A 724 -7.70 -1.46 39.02
N VAL A 725 -6.96 -2.50 39.39
CA VAL A 725 -6.21 -2.55 40.67
C VAL A 725 -5.24 -1.36 40.82
N SER A 726 -4.55 -1.01 39.72
CA SER A 726 -3.60 0.10 39.70
C SER A 726 -4.28 1.45 39.92
N GLU A 727 -5.43 1.70 39.31
CA GLU A 727 -6.20 2.92 39.48
C GLU A 727 -6.71 3.08 40.90
N ILE A 728 -7.26 2.02 41.46
CA ILE A 728 -7.71 2.01 42.88
C ILE A 728 -6.52 2.26 43.82
N GLY A 729 -5.38 1.61 43.55
CA GLY A 729 -4.15 1.80 44.33
C GLY A 729 -3.67 3.27 44.33
N LEU A 730 -3.68 3.93 43.17
CA LEU A 730 -3.32 5.35 43.05
C LEU A 730 -4.31 6.26 43.81
N ILE A 731 -5.60 5.98 43.74
CA ILE A 731 -6.63 6.71 44.51
C ILE A 731 -6.41 6.53 45.99
N PHE A 732 -6.24 5.31 46.50
CA PHE A 732 -5.95 5.08 47.90
C PHE A 732 -4.70 5.81 48.39
N LYS A 733 -3.63 5.77 47.55
CA LYS A 733 -2.40 6.48 47.84
C LYS A 733 -2.60 7.99 47.88
N ALA A 734 -3.40 8.57 46.98
CA ALA A 734 -3.67 10.02 46.95
C ALA A 734 -4.37 10.50 48.21
N PHE A 735 -5.23 9.70 48.83
CA PHE A 735 -5.98 10.04 50.03
C PHE A 735 -5.40 9.42 51.31
N SER A 736 -4.18 8.86 51.27
CA SER A 736 -3.55 8.17 52.38
C SER A 736 -3.18 9.08 53.56
N SER A 737 -3.03 10.39 53.32
CA SER A 737 -2.66 11.33 54.40
C SER A 737 -3.78 11.52 55.44
N ALA A 738 -3.42 11.66 56.68
CA ALA A 738 -4.34 11.80 57.82
C ALA A 738 -5.45 12.85 57.60
N GLN A 739 -5.10 13.97 56.97
CA GLN A 739 -6.02 15.08 56.72
C GLN A 739 -7.08 14.79 55.63
N LEU A 740 -6.85 13.80 54.79
CA LEU A 740 -7.75 13.41 53.68
C LEU A 740 -8.47 12.10 53.91
N GLN A 741 -8.21 11.40 55.01
CA GLN A 741 -8.85 10.10 55.31
C GLN A 741 -10.36 10.20 55.47
N ARG A 742 -10.91 11.36 55.88
CA ARG A 742 -12.35 11.62 55.93
C ARG A 742 -13.00 11.53 54.55
N GLN A 743 -12.34 12.04 53.52
CA GLN A 743 -12.80 11.98 52.13
C GLN A 743 -12.77 10.56 51.56
N MET A 744 -11.88 9.70 52.10
CA MET A 744 -11.85 8.30 51.68
C MET A 744 -13.00 7.43 52.23
N ARG A 745 -13.61 7.88 53.31
CA ARG A 745 -14.68 7.09 53.97
C ARG A 745 -15.82 6.66 53.01
N PRO A 746 -16.40 7.57 52.17
CA PRO A 746 -17.46 7.17 51.23
C PRO A 746 -16.94 6.41 50.02
N LEU A 747 -15.65 6.47 49.72
CA LEU A 747 -15.02 5.83 48.53
C LEU A 747 -14.44 4.45 48.90
N ALA A 748 -14.16 4.19 50.19
CA ALA A 748 -13.49 2.97 50.64
C ALA A 748 -14.31 1.69 50.32
N GLN A 749 -15.61 1.72 50.54
CA GLN A 749 -16.45 0.56 50.33
C GLN A 749 -16.52 0.13 48.84
N PRO A 750 -16.91 0.98 47.88
CA PRO A 750 -16.98 0.55 46.47
C PRO A 750 -15.61 0.18 45.90
N ALA A 751 -14.54 0.85 46.33
CA ALA A 751 -13.19 0.53 45.88
C ALA A 751 -12.69 -0.82 46.40
N LEU A 752 -12.93 -1.14 47.70
CA LEU A 752 -12.57 -2.44 48.29
C LEU A 752 -13.40 -3.58 47.72
N GLU A 753 -14.69 -3.39 47.45
CA GLU A 753 -15.56 -4.35 46.78
C GLU A 753 -15.06 -4.70 45.40
N ARG A 754 -14.62 -3.68 44.60
CA ARG A 754 -14.05 -3.92 43.29
C ARG A 754 -12.72 -4.64 43.34
N VAL A 755 -11.83 -4.30 44.29
CA VAL A 755 -10.58 -5.05 44.49
C VAL A 755 -10.88 -6.52 44.83
N ALA A 756 -11.83 -6.78 45.70
CA ALA A 756 -12.25 -8.14 46.07
C ALA A 756 -12.77 -8.90 44.83
N ALA A 757 -13.60 -8.26 43.98
CA ALA A 757 -14.08 -8.85 42.74
C ALA A 757 -12.93 -9.20 41.81
N LEU A 758 -11.96 -8.26 41.59
CA LEU A 758 -10.80 -8.50 40.76
C LEU A 758 -9.88 -9.61 41.26
N MET A 759 -9.85 -9.85 42.56
CA MET A 759 -9.13 -11.00 43.16
C MET A 759 -9.74 -12.34 42.72
N HIS A 760 -11.06 -12.41 42.57
CA HIS A 760 -11.77 -13.60 42.10
C HIS A 760 -11.68 -13.80 40.58
N GLU A 761 -11.56 -12.68 39.82
CA GLU A 761 -11.53 -12.70 38.37
C GLU A 761 -10.12 -12.93 37.77
N ASP A 762 -9.13 -13.40 38.50
CA ASP A 762 -7.71 -13.46 38.10
C ASP A 762 -7.10 -12.10 37.69
N GLY A 763 -7.80 -10.99 37.93
CA GLY A 763 -7.37 -9.64 37.56
C GLY A 763 -6.08 -9.19 38.23
N LEU A 764 -5.70 -9.80 39.35
CA LEU A 764 -4.43 -9.55 40.04
C LEU A 764 -3.22 -10.16 39.31
N ARG A 765 -3.41 -11.24 38.57
CA ARG A 765 -2.32 -11.87 37.80
C ARG A 765 -1.83 -10.95 36.67
N ALA A 766 -2.72 -10.18 36.06
CA ALA A 766 -2.41 -9.21 35.02
C ALA A 766 -1.83 -7.89 35.54
N THR A 767 -1.97 -7.61 36.87
CA THR A 767 -1.49 -6.34 37.44
C THR A 767 0.03 -6.38 37.63
N ASN A 768 0.74 -5.33 37.20
CA ASN A 768 2.18 -5.21 37.40
C ASN A 768 2.54 -4.96 38.89
N LEU A 769 3.82 -5.13 39.25
CA LEU A 769 4.31 -4.93 40.61
C LEU A 769 4.08 -3.50 41.14
N GLU A 770 4.19 -2.47 40.28
CA GLU A 770 3.94 -1.07 40.62
C GLU A 770 2.49 -0.87 41.05
N GLY A 771 1.52 -1.42 40.30
CA GLY A 771 0.09 -1.34 40.65
C GLY A 771 -0.25 -2.03 41.95
N LEU A 772 0.30 -3.22 42.17
CA LEU A 772 0.14 -3.94 43.43
C LEU A 772 0.81 -3.21 44.62
N GLY A 773 2.00 -2.65 44.41
CA GLY A 773 2.71 -1.83 45.39
C GLY A 773 1.93 -0.56 45.76
N ASN A 774 1.36 0.14 44.79
CA ASN A 774 0.52 1.33 45.04
C ASN A 774 -0.74 0.93 45.84
N LEU A 775 -1.34 -0.19 45.53
CA LEU A 775 -2.51 -0.71 46.26
C LEU A 775 -2.13 -1.04 47.72
N CYS A 776 -1.04 -1.75 47.96
CA CYS A 776 -0.57 -2.08 49.29
C CYS A 776 -0.24 -0.83 50.12
N MET A 777 0.48 0.13 49.51
CA MET A 777 0.82 1.41 50.12
C MET A 777 -0.42 2.24 50.45
N GLY A 778 -1.45 2.18 49.65
CA GLY A 778 -2.71 2.87 49.87
C GLY A 778 -3.59 2.19 50.95
N LEU A 779 -3.55 0.86 51.07
CA LEU A 779 -4.33 0.08 52.07
C LEU A 779 -3.79 0.28 53.49
N LEU A 780 -2.49 0.35 53.70
CA LEU A 780 -1.86 0.48 55.01
C LEU A 780 -2.40 1.64 55.84
N PRO A 781 -2.49 2.90 55.32
CA PRO A 781 -3.11 3.99 56.04
C PRO A 781 -4.61 3.77 56.33
N LEU A 782 -5.34 3.07 55.43
CA LEU A 782 -6.77 2.80 55.63
C LEU A 782 -6.99 1.83 56.77
N ILE A 783 -6.15 0.80 56.90
CA ILE A 783 -6.22 -0.18 57.99
C ILE A 783 -6.02 0.51 59.35
N ARG A 784 -5.18 1.54 59.41
CA ARG A 784 -4.83 2.26 60.62
C ARG A 784 -5.71 3.51 60.88
N SER A 785 -6.58 3.87 59.94
CA SER A 785 -7.33 5.11 60.03
C SER A 785 -8.44 5.08 61.08
N PRO A 786 -8.43 6.05 62.03
CA PRO A 786 -9.53 6.18 62.99
C PRO A 786 -10.82 6.71 62.34
N GLU A 787 -10.73 7.38 61.18
CA GLU A 787 -11.86 7.95 60.42
C GLU A 787 -12.70 6.90 59.70
N LEU A 788 -12.14 5.71 59.44
CA LEU A 788 -12.86 4.61 58.83
C LEU A 788 -13.61 3.73 59.86
N THR A 789 -14.78 3.18 59.45
CA THR A 789 -15.51 2.25 60.29
C THR A 789 -14.68 0.97 60.57
N PRO A 790 -14.89 0.29 61.71
CA PRO A 790 -14.23 -0.99 61.97
C PRO A 790 -14.42 -2.00 60.84
N ARG A 791 -15.59 -1.98 60.20
CA ARG A 791 -15.89 -2.84 59.04
C ARG A 791 -14.99 -2.53 57.82
N HIS A 792 -14.80 -1.27 57.47
CA HIS A 792 -13.90 -0.86 56.39
C HIS A 792 -12.43 -1.23 56.64
N ARG A 793 -11.98 -1.05 57.91
CA ARG A 793 -10.61 -1.40 58.31
C ARG A 793 -10.40 -2.94 58.25
N SER A 794 -11.37 -3.72 58.72
CA SER A 794 -11.33 -5.20 58.67
C SER A 794 -11.33 -5.68 57.23
N HIS A 795 -12.13 -5.06 56.34
CA HIS A 795 -12.15 -5.39 54.91
C HIS A 795 -10.83 -5.05 54.22
N ALA A 796 -10.28 -3.84 54.47
CA ALA A 796 -8.96 -3.45 53.96
C ALA A 796 -7.83 -4.40 54.42
N LEU A 797 -7.87 -4.84 55.68
CA LEU A 797 -6.94 -5.81 56.25
C LEU A 797 -7.08 -7.21 55.56
N SER A 798 -8.29 -7.62 55.30
CA SER A 798 -8.55 -8.88 54.56
C SER A 798 -7.97 -8.83 53.16
N VAL A 799 -8.24 -7.76 52.43
CA VAL A 799 -7.67 -7.53 51.09
C VAL A 799 -6.14 -7.50 51.15
N PHE A 800 -5.55 -6.81 52.10
CA PHE A 800 -4.11 -6.71 52.26
C PHE A 800 -3.46 -8.07 52.50
N ASN A 801 -4.00 -8.85 53.40
CA ASN A 801 -3.50 -10.20 53.74
C ASN A 801 -3.58 -11.15 52.54
N THR A 802 -4.57 -10.97 51.65
CA THR A 802 -4.69 -11.76 50.43
C THR A 802 -3.72 -11.33 49.36
N LEU A 803 -3.38 -10.03 49.31
CA LEU A 803 -2.41 -9.47 48.34
C LEU A 803 -0.97 -9.84 48.68
N GLN A 804 -0.61 -9.91 49.95
CA GLN A 804 0.77 -10.09 50.40
C GLN A 804 1.44 -11.32 49.74
N PRO A 805 0.87 -12.53 49.75
CA PRO A 805 1.48 -13.72 49.13
C PRO A 805 1.61 -13.57 47.60
N ILE A 806 0.73 -12.79 46.96
CA ILE A 806 0.79 -12.55 45.52
C ILE A 806 1.96 -11.64 45.17
N VAL A 807 2.15 -10.57 45.95
CA VAL A 807 3.27 -9.62 45.80
C VAL A 807 4.61 -10.33 46.04
N GLU A 808 4.72 -11.11 47.13
CA GLU A 808 5.91 -11.90 47.45
C GLU A 808 6.28 -12.88 46.33
N ARG A 809 5.30 -13.59 45.78
CA ARG A 809 5.51 -14.51 44.67
C ARG A 809 5.94 -13.80 43.37
N LYS A 810 5.37 -12.63 43.11
CA LYS A 810 5.80 -11.82 41.93
C LYS A 810 7.21 -11.23 42.10
N ILE A 811 7.57 -10.79 43.33
CA ILE A 811 8.93 -10.33 43.63
C ILE A 811 9.92 -11.48 43.43
N ALA A 812 9.61 -12.70 43.95
CA ALA A 812 10.46 -13.88 43.78
C ALA A 812 10.65 -14.32 42.30
N LEU A 813 9.75 -13.92 41.39
CA LEU A 813 9.88 -14.18 39.94
C LEU A 813 10.73 -13.12 39.21
N TYR A 814 10.99 -11.96 39.87
CA TYR A 814 11.82 -10.88 39.33
C TYR A 814 13.25 -10.87 39.91
N LEU A 815 13.46 -11.53 41.07
CA LEU A 815 14.77 -11.79 41.66
C LEU A 815 15.36 -13.12 41.14
#